data_a411a3ffe62959ad43263d50dd74fde3
#
_entry.id   a411a3ffe62959ad43263d50dd74fde3
#
_cell.length_a   1.000
_cell.length_b   1.000
_cell.length_c   1.000
_cell.angle_alpha   90.00
_cell.angle_beta   90.00
_cell.angle_gamma   90.00
#
_symmetry.space_group_name_H-M   'P 1'
#
loop_
_entity.id
_entity.type
_entity.pdbx_description
1 polymer ?
#
loop_
_entity_poly.entity_id
_entity_poly.type
_entity_poly.pdbx_seq_one_letter_code
_entity_poly.pdbx_strand_id
1 'polypeptide(L)'
;EEKIGTQEFPEILKSTPGVHANKEGGGYGDSEIYMRGFDNSNIAVMVNGVPMNDMENQAVYWSNWAGLTDVTRTMQTQRGLGASKVSSPSVGGTINIITRSLEAKKGGSFYYGIGNDNMNKIMFTVSSGLSKSGWSMTLLGSKTWGDGYAQGTDFSGYTYFLNISKRLNDAHQLSFTVFGAPQEHYQRKNGLKLADWKMTEQVWGIQNHKYNSTYGFDNNGQRRTSEYNVYHKPQLSLNHQWQINDRSSLSTVLYMSIGRGYGYSGQGNDDYGYSYKDWYGANYGVLQTKFRKSDGTFDYGAIQDINAASEHGSMLIMSKAKNYHNWYGLVSTYTTKLTPNIDFYGGVDFRAYKGTHTNDIIDLYGGEYYIDTTRKNVKAANNSAAANPQWAYQKLGVGDAVYRDFDGHVVQEGAFFQTEYSKRGLSAFVSGSLSNTSYWRYDRLFYDKEHAKSDTKSYIGFTVKGGANYNLNEQHNVFFNAGYISRAPKFNYGAFLSPMASNVTNPDAKNEKVVSLEVGYGYRLKWLTVNVNGYWTKWLDKTMTKSSTLGTSQTEAFVNMTGVNALHKGVELEVKANPFYWLDLNGMFSLGDWKWDSNATGYVYDNNGQPLTKDGAIASGIGAADHLTTGINLKGVRVGGSAQTTAALGATVKIGKEIRLGADWTFYGRNYAYYSLSGSNLSLGKTNTVVDPWKIPSASQVDVNASYKFKIAGLNSTISANVNNLFDYQYLGKAWNPQ
;
A
#
# COMPACT_ATOMS: atom_id res chain seq x y z
N GLU A 1 -2.53 -11.82 20.12
CA GLU A 1 -2.54 -13.11 19.41
C GLU A 1 -3.91 -13.79 19.44
N GLU A 2 -4.61 -13.82 20.59
CA GLU A 2 -5.89 -14.53 20.75
C GLU A 2 -7.04 -13.95 19.89
N LYS A 3 -6.99 -12.65 19.56
CA LYS A 3 -7.98 -11.96 18.71
C LYS A 3 -7.61 -11.91 17.22
N ILE A 4 -6.39 -12.26 16.86
CA ILE A 4 -5.77 -11.91 15.58
C ILE A 4 -5.62 -13.12 14.64
N GLY A 5 -5.94 -14.33 15.10
CA GLY A 5 -5.61 -15.60 14.44
C GLY A 5 -5.95 -15.73 12.96
N THR A 6 -6.96 -15.00 12.47
CA THR A 6 -7.40 -15.01 11.07
C THR A 6 -7.45 -13.61 10.43
N GLN A 7 -7.09 -12.55 11.17
CA GLN A 7 -7.10 -11.18 10.66
C GLN A 7 -5.78 -10.84 9.98
N GLU A 8 -5.88 -10.06 8.92
CA GLU A 8 -4.72 -9.50 8.25
C GLU A 8 -4.15 -8.31 9.02
N PHE A 9 -2.88 -8.00 8.77
CA PHE A 9 -2.18 -6.97 9.53
C PHE A 9 -2.91 -5.61 9.56
N PRO A 10 -3.43 -5.06 8.46
CA PRO A 10 -4.14 -3.79 8.51
C PRO A 10 -5.42 -3.81 9.35
N GLU A 11 -6.12 -4.93 9.43
CA GLU A 11 -7.36 -5.05 10.20
C GLU A 11 -7.15 -4.94 11.71
N ILE A 12 -5.95 -5.24 12.19
CA ILE A 12 -5.59 -5.07 13.62
C ILE A 12 -5.73 -3.62 14.05
N LEU A 13 -5.54 -2.68 13.13
CA LEU A 13 -5.55 -1.25 13.40
C LEU A 13 -6.94 -0.60 13.29
N LYS A 14 -7.98 -1.36 12.95
CA LYS A 14 -9.34 -0.82 12.73
C LYS A 14 -9.95 -0.12 13.94
N SER A 15 -9.48 -0.41 15.15
CA SER A 15 -9.90 0.25 16.39
C SER A 15 -9.04 1.46 16.77
N THR A 16 -8.05 1.82 15.97
CA THR A 16 -7.22 3.01 16.17
C THR A 16 -7.96 4.25 15.65
N PRO A 17 -8.06 5.35 16.41
CA PRO A 17 -8.71 6.56 15.94
C PRO A 17 -8.15 7.07 14.62
N GLY A 18 -9.02 7.47 13.69
CA GLY A 18 -8.63 7.99 12.38
C GLY A 18 -8.07 6.96 11.40
N VAL A 19 -8.09 5.67 11.75
CA VAL A 19 -7.68 4.58 10.88
C VAL A 19 -8.90 3.94 10.22
N HIS A 20 -8.81 3.73 8.91
CA HIS A 20 -9.75 2.94 8.12
C HIS A 20 -8.99 1.84 7.40
N ALA A 21 -9.30 0.59 7.71
CA ALA A 21 -8.72 -0.59 7.09
C ALA A 21 -9.78 -1.35 6.29
N ASN A 22 -9.43 -1.77 5.07
CA ASN A 22 -10.32 -2.44 4.14
C ASN A 22 -9.65 -3.67 3.54
N LYS A 23 -10.41 -4.76 3.38
CA LYS A 23 -9.99 -5.89 2.55
C LYS A 23 -10.30 -5.64 1.09
N GLU A 24 -9.43 -6.08 0.21
CA GLU A 24 -9.61 -6.05 -1.22
C GLU A 24 -9.40 -7.43 -1.86
N GLY A 25 -9.57 -7.55 -3.16
CA GLY A 25 -9.11 -8.67 -3.96
C GLY A 25 -9.75 -10.03 -3.73
N GLY A 26 -10.77 -10.12 -2.88
CA GLY A 26 -11.39 -11.40 -2.52
C GLY A 26 -11.09 -11.86 -1.11
N GLY A 27 -10.26 -11.12 -0.35
CA GLY A 27 -10.16 -11.22 1.10
C GLY A 27 -8.87 -11.79 1.67
N TYR A 28 -7.88 -12.18 0.86
CA TYR A 28 -6.57 -12.58 1.37
C TYR A 28 -5.46 -11.74 0.77
N GLY A 29 -4.58 -11.23 1.64
CA GLY A 29 -3.34 -10.54 1.26
C GLY A 29 -3.52 -9.11 0.78
N ASP A 30 -4.60 -8.83 0.09
CA ASP A 30 -4.87 -7.51 -0.46
C ASP A 30 -5.70 -6.70 0.55
N SER A 31 -5.07 -5.72 1.15
CA SER A 31 -5.68 -4.83 2.13
C SER A 31 -5.21 -3.41 1.91
N GLU A 32 -6.06 -2.46 2.27
CA GLU A 32 -5.74 -1.04 2.30
C GLU A 32 -5.82 -0.49 3.72
N ILE A 33 -5.00 0.49 4.00
CA ILE A 33 -5.04 1.25 5.25
C ILE A 33 -4.97 2.73 4.95
N TYR A 34 -5.79 3.49 5.65
CA TYR A 34 -5.81 4.96 5.65
C TYR A 34 -5.65 5.48 7.06
N MET A 35 -4.86 6.53 7.22
CA MET A 35 -4.74 7.27 8.48
C MET A 35 -5.07 8.73 8.24
N ARG A 36 -6.08 9.25 8.92
CA ARG A 36 -6.57 10.63 8.75
C ARG A 36 -6.84 10.99 7.29
N GLY A 37 -7.33 10.02 6.50
CA GLY A 37 -7.60 10.16 5.07
C GLY A 37 -6.39 10.04 4.15
N PHE A 38 -5.20 9.86 4.68
CA PHE A 38 -4.00 9.59 3.90
C PHE A 38 -3.88 8.10 3.61
N ASP A 39 -3.65 7.79 2.35
CA ASP A 39 -3.58 6.42 1.87
C ASP A 39 -2.28 5.70 2.26
N ASN A 40 -2.21 4.44 1.94
CA ASN A 40 -1.10 3.54 2.19
C ASN A 40 0.28 4.08 1.73
N SER A 41 0.32 4.88 0.66
CA SER A 41 1.57 5.47 0.15
C SER A 41 2.07 6.67 0.98
N ASN A 42 1.28 7.14 1.93
CA ASN A 42 1.58 8.25 2.82
C ASN A 42 1.77 7.82 4.28
N ILE A 43 1.80 6.51 4.53
CA ILE A 43 2.02 5.91 5.84
C ILE A 43 3.37 5.19 5.81
N ALA A 44 4.31 5.59 6.65
CA ALA A 44 5.58 4.89 6.77
C ALA A 44 5.41 3.61 7.59
N VAL A 45 5.89 2.49 7.07
CA VAL A 45 5.94 1.22 7.77
C VAL A 45 7.39 0.82 7.95
N MET A 46 7.76 0.52 9.18
CA MET A 46 9.12 0.12 9.54
C MET A 46 9.10 -1.20 10.30
N VAL A 47 10.01 -2.11 9.95
CA VAL A 47 10.23 -3.36 10.66
C VAL A 47 11.66 -3.39 11.18
N ASN A 48 11.84 -3.42 12.50
CA ASN A 48 13.16 -3.35 13.15
C ASN A 48 14.04 -2.16 12.67
N GLY A 49 13.42 -1.02 12.43
CA GLY A 49 14.09 0.18 11.93
C GLY A 49 14.33 0.22 10.42
N VAL A 50 13.90 -0.80 9.68
CA VAL A 50 14.02 -0.88 8.21
C VAL A 50 12.76 -0.34 7.55
N PRO A 51 12.84 0.67 6.66
CA PRO A 51 11.69 1.16 5.91
C PRO A 51 11.19 0.11 4.92
N MET A 52 9.87 -0.14 4.91
CA MET A 52 9.23 -1.18 4.09
C MET A 52 8.53 -0.64 2.85
N ASN A 53 8.31 0.66 2.77
CA ASN A 53 7.63 1.29 1.65
C ASN A 53 8.44 1.15 0.36
N ASP A 54 7.75 0.81 -0.72
CA ASP A 54 8.31 0.75 -2.07
C ASP A 54 8.87 2.12 -2.49
N MET A 55 10.00 2.14 -3.17
CA MET A 55 10.69 3.39 -3.51
C MET A 55 10.15 4.06 -4.77
N GLU A 56 9.41 3.37 -5.63
CA GLU A 56 8.76 3.96 -6.80
C GLU A 56 7.39 4.56 -6.44
N ASN A 57 6.56 3.80 -5.72
CA ASN A 57 5.18 4.16 -5.42
C ASN A 57 4.97 4.64 -3.98
N GLN A 58 5.97 4.45 -3.11
CA GLN A 58 5.93 4.75 -1.67
C GLN A 58 4.88 3.93 -0.90
N ALA A 59 4.26 2.93 -1.52
CA ALA A 59 3.24 2.09 -0.94
C ALA A 59 3.82 0.84 -0.26
N VAL A 60 3.04 0.25 0.66
CA VAL A 60 3.28 -1.09 1.18
C VAL A 60 2.23 -2.01 0.56
N TYR A 61 2.67 -3.07 -0.09
CA TYR A 61 1.81 -4.12 -0.62
C TYR A 61 1.68 -5.21 0.44
N TRP A 62 0.57 -5.23 1.16
CA TRP A 62 0.39 -6.07 2.34
C TRP A 62 0.42 -7.57 2.05
N SER A 63 0.07 -7.98 0.84
CA SER A 63 0.22 -9.38 0.39
C SER A 63 1.66 -9.89 0.45
N ASN A 64 2.66 -9.00 0.29
CA ASN A 64 4.07 -9.37 0.43
C ASN A 64 4.49 -9.61 1.88
N TRP A 65 3.64 -9.23 2.84
CA TRP A 65 3.89 -9.24 4.27
C TRP A 65 2.77 -9.93 5.05
N ALA A 66 2.04 -10.86 4.41
CA ALA A 66 0.86 -11.52 4.98
C ALA A 66 1.14 -12.24 6.32
N GLY A 67 2.38 -12.68 6.55
CA GLY A 67 2.80 -13.28 7.81
C GLY A 67 3.39 -12.34 8.86
N LEU A 68 3.30 -11.03 8.65
CA LEU A 68 3.94 -10.05 9.55
C LEU A 68 3.37 -10.12 10.98
N THR A 69 2.08 -10.42 11.14
CA THR A 69 1.45 -10.61 12.45
C THR A 69 2.08 -11.74 13.25
N ASP A 70 2.49 -12.82 12.60
CA ASP A 70 3.04 -14.02 13.24
C ASP A 70 4.39 -13.74 13.90
N VAL A 71 5.16 -12.83 13.32
CA VAL A 71 6.53 -12.50 13.76
C VAL A 71 6.59 -11.26 14.64
N THR A 72 5.52 -10.49 14.73
CA THR A 72 5.46 -9.24 15.47
C THR A 72 5.48 -9.50 16.97
N ARG A 73 6.41 -8.85 17.68
CA ARG A 73 6.44 -8.78 19.13
C ARG A 73 5.71 -7.54 19.65
N THR A 74 6.00 -6.40 19.05
CA THR A 74 5.46 -5.10 19.46
C THR A 74 5.17 -4.27 18.22
N MET A 75 4.07 -3.56 18.23
CA MET A 75 3.69 -2.59 17.21
C MET A 75 3.34 -1.27 17.85
N GLN A 76 3.88 -0.19 17.31
CA GLN A 76 3.55 1.17 17.68
C GLN A 76 3.00 1.90 16.47
N THR A 77 1.86 2.54 16.63
CA THR A 77 1.24 3.36 15.59
C THR A 77 1.24 4.80 16.05
N GLN A 78 1.77 5.67 15.21
CA GLN A 78 1.75 7.11 15.43
C GLN A 78 1.03 7.77 14.27
N ARG A 79 -0.01 8.53 14.56
CA ARG A 79 -0.76 9.33 13.59
C ARG A 79 -0.09 10.68 13.41
N GLY A 80 -0.14 11.21 12.19
CA GLY A 80 0.43 12.51 11.87
C GLY A 80 1.96 12.55 11.90
N LEU A 81 2.51 13.67 12.34
CA LEU A 81 3.94 13.93 12.35
C LEU A 81 4.64 13.23 13.50
N GLY A 82 5.05 11.99 13.29
CA GLY A 82 5.82 11.23 14.24
C GLY A 82 7.33 11.47 14.19
N ALA A 83 8.00 11.09 15.28
CA ALA A 83 9.45 10.94 15.28
C ALA A 83 9.84 9.76 14.37
N SER A 84 10.76 10.00 13.45
CA SER A 84 11.27 8.98 12.54
C SER A 84 12.80 8.97 12.58
N LYS A 85 13.38 7.78 12.74
CA LYS A 85 14.84 7.56 12.68
C LYS A 85 15.32 7.24 11.26
N VAL A 86 14.70 7.85 10.28
CA VAL A 86 15.07 7.83 8.86
C VAL A 86 14.79 9.19 8.25
N SER A 87 15.44 9.51 7.16
CA SER A 87 15.29 10.80 6.48
C SER A 87 14.00 10.91 5.66
N SER A 88 13.37 9.78 5.33
CA SER A 88 12.12 9.73 4.56
C SER A 88 10.91 10.16 5.40
N PRO A 89 10.21 11.23 5.02
CA PRO A 89 9.10 11.73 5.79
C PRO A 89 7.80 10.95 5.52
N SER A 90 6.99 10.81 6.57
CA SER A 90 5.62 10.29 6.52
C SER A 90 4.62 11.42 6.76
N VAL A 91 3.53 11.43 6.02
CA VAL A 91 2.48 12.44 6.10
C VAL A 91 1.31 12.00 6.99
N GLY A 92 0.81 10.78 6.77
CA GLY A 92 -0.36 10.24 7.47
C GLY A 92 -0.05 9.68 8.84
N GLY A 93 1.12 9.10 9.00
CA GLY A 93 1.56 8.47 10.22
C GLY A 93 2.64 7.42 10.00
N THR A 94 3.02 6.76 11.09
CA THR A 94 4.07 5.74 11.09
C THR A 94 3.58 4.50 11.83
N ILE A 95 3.82 3.33 11.26
CA ILE A 95 3.65 2.02 11.89
C ILE A 95 5.04 1.46 12.11
N ASN A 96 5.45 1.31 13.36
CA ASN A 96 6.73 0.73 13.73
C ASN A 96 6.54 -0.65 14.35
N ILE A 97 7.17 -1.66 13.75
CA ILE A 97 7.03 -3.05 14.11
C ILE A 97 8.36 -3.56 14.60
N ILE A 98 8.34 -4.22 15.76
CA ILE A 98 9.50 -4.91 16.33
C ILE A 98 9.20 -6.40 16.36
N THR A 99 10.07 -7.19 15.76
CA THR A 99 9.96 -8.63 15.71
C THR A 99 10.58 -9.30 16.94
N ARG A 100 10.41 -10.60 17.07
CA ARG A 100 11.04 -11.42 18.12
C ARG A 100 12.56 -11.40 17.98
N SER A 101 13.30 -11.29 19.07
CA SER A 101 14.75 -11.11 19.09
C SER A 101 15.41 -11.79 20.29
N LEU A 102 16.61 -11.32 20.67
CA LEU A 102 17.45 -11.81 21.78
C LEU A 102 16.68 -12.04 23.10
N GLU A 103 15.63 -11.28 23.36
CA GLU A 103 14.84 -11.36 24.59
C GLU A 103 13.80 -12.48 24.58
N ALA A 104 13.68 -13.24 23.49
CA ALA A 104 12.74 -14.35 23.41
C ALA A 104 13.12 -15.43 24.45
N LYS A 105 12.15 -15.82 25.26
CA LYS A 105 12.36 -16.88 26.27
C LYS A 105 12.53 -18.23 25.58
N LYS A 106 13.33 -19.11 26.19
CA LYS A 106 13.45 -20.52 25.76
C LYS A 106 12.07 -21.18 25.77
N GLY A 107 11.71 -21.81 24.65
CA GLY A 107 10.47 -22.53 24.53
C GLY A 107 10.01 -22.68 23.08
N GLY A 108 8.84 -23.27 22.91
CA GLY A 108 8.22 -23.43 21.62
C GLY A 108 6.70 -23.37 21.73
N SER A 109 6.06 -23.12 20.61
CA SER A 109 4.59 -23.15 20.50
C SER A 109 4.17 -23.79 19.17
N PHE A 110 3.02 -24.37 19.18
CA PHE A 110 2.35 -24.90 18.01
C PHE A 110 0.94 -24.31 17.96
N TYR A 111 0.51 -23.88 16.79
CA TYR A 111 -0.81 -23.32 16.54
C TYR A 111 -1.46 -24.02 15.36
N TYR A 112 -2.74 -24.33 15.47
CA TYR A 112 -3.60 -24.77 14.39
C TYR A 112 -4.91 -24.02 14.46
N GLY A 113 -5.34 -23.46 13.33
CA GLY A 113 -6.58 -22.70 13.19
C GLY A 113 -7.35 -23.10 11.95
N ILE A 114 -8.67 -23.01 12.04
CA ILE A 114 -9.61 -23.21 10.93
C ILE A 114 -10.55 -22.02 10.86
N GLY A 115 -11.07 -21.73 9.69
CA GLY A 115 -12.00 -20.64 9.45
C GLY A 115 -12.98 -20.93 8.32
N ASN A 116 -13.78 -19.93 7.99
CA ASN A 116 -14.70 -19.98 6.86
C ASN A 116 -13.96 -20.20 5.54
N ASP A 117 -14.70 -20.67 4.51
CA ASP A 117 -14.19 -20.88 3.15
C ASP A 117 -12.95 -21.80 3.14
N ASN A 118 -12.99 -22.90 3.91
CA ASN A 118 -11.90 -23.88 4.10
C ASN A 118 -10.55 -23.26 4.50
N MET A 119 -10.56 -22.12 5.17
CA MET A 119 -9.34 -21.52 5.66
C MET A 119 -8.72 -22.39 6.75
N ASN A 120 -7.43 -22.65 6.60
CA ASN A 120 -6.61 -23.37 7.55
C ASN A 120 -5.31 -22.62 7.79
N LYS A 121 -4.80 -22.70 9.01
CA LYS A 121 -3.48 -22.16 9.37
C LYS A 121 -2.78 -23.10 10.32
N ILE A 122 -1.51 -23.37 10.04
CA ILE A 122 -0.61 -24.10 10.92
C ILE A 122 0.63 -23.25 11.16
N MET A 123 1.10 -23.17 12.41
CA MET A 123 2.29 -22.40 12.76
C MET A 123 3.05 -23.07 13.90
N PHE A 124 4.37 -23.00 13.83
CA PHE A 124 5.24 -23.35 14.93
C PHE A 124 6.26 -22.25 15.21
N THR A 125 6.66 -22.12 16.47
CA THR A 125 7.73 -21.21 16.90
C THR A 125 8.63 -21.93 17.88
N VAL A 126 9.92 -21.79 17.71
CA VAL A 126 10.93 -22.35 18.62
C VAL A 126 11.97 -21.26 18.94
N SER A 127 12.31 -21.10 20.22
CA SER A 127 13.35 -20.19 20.68
C SER A 127 14.28 -20.89 21.66
N SER A 128 15.59 -20.73 21.46
CA SER A 128 16.61 -21.25 22.36
C SER A 128 16.68 -20.49 23.70
N GLY A 129 16.18 -19.27 23.74
CA GLY A 129 16.52 -18.31 24.78
C GLY A 129 17.99 -17.89 24.69
N LEU A 130 18.41 -16.99 25.56
CA LEU A 130 19.80 -16.54 25.63
C LEU A 130 20.66 -17.59 26.36
N SER A 131 21.66 -18.12 25.66
CA SER A 131 22.63 -19.08 26.22
C SER A 131 23.68 -18.37 27.08
N LYS A 132 24.40 -19.12 27.91
CA LYS A 132 25.53 -18.61 28.69
C LYS A 132 26.66 -18.07 27.81
N SER A 133 26.80 -18.58 26.58
CA SER A 133 27.79 -18.11 25.61
C SER A 133 27.31 -16.90 24.81
N GLY A 134 26.14 -16.33 25.11
CA GLY A 134 25.60 -15.12 24.52
C GLY A 134 24.87 -15.32 23.19
N TRP A 135 24.56 -16.55 22.79
CA TRP A 135 23.77 -16.85 21.60
C TRP A 135 22.27 -16.96 21.92
N SER A 136 21.45 -16.50 20.98
CA SER A 136 20.02 -16.73 20.98
C SER A 136 19.55 -16.97 19.54
N MET A 137 18.61 -17.89 19.38
CA MET A 137 18.00 -18.21 18.08
C MET A 137 16.48 -18.33 18.24
N THR A 138 15.74 -17.75 17.30
CA THR A 138 14.29 -17.93 17.17
C THR A 138 13.96 -18.32 15.74
N LEU A 139 13.18 -19.39 15.59
CA LEU A 139 12.68 -19.89 14.32
C LEU A 139 11.17 -19.95 14.36
N LEU A 140 10.52 -19.48 13.30
CA LEU A 140 9.07 -19.57 13.09
C LEU A 140 8.80 -20.02 11.67
N GLY A 141 7.80 -20.88 11.50
CA GLY A 141 7.26 -21.29 10.21
C GLY A 141 5.74 -21.38 10.28
N SER A 142 5.06 -20.94 9.23
CA SER A 142 3.61 -21.09 9.11
C SER A 142 3.17 -21.33 7.68
N LYS A 143 1.98 -21.93 7.54
CA LYS A 143 1.24 -22.03 6.28
C LYS A 143 -0.21 -21.64 6.53
N THR A 144 -0.77 -20.83 5.63
CA THR A 144 -2.18 -20.45 5.62
C THR A 144 -2.74 -20.70 4.22
N TRP A 145 -3.89 -21.35 4.12
CA TRP A 145 -4.53 -21.67 2.84
C TRP A 145 -6.04 -21.73 2.98
N GLY A 146 -6.77 -21.58 1.89
CA GLY A 146 -8.22 -21.63 1.86
C GLY A 146 -8.79 -21.38 0.46
N ASP A 147 -10.13 -21.48 0.34
CA ASP A 147 -10.84 -21.31 -0.93
C ASP A 147 -11.11 -19.83 -1.27
N GLY A 148 -10.97 -18.94 -0.27
CA GLY A 148 -11.25 -17.52 -0.41
C GLY A 148 -12.73 -17.17 -0.33
N TYR A 149 -12.99 -15.88 -0.06
CA TYR A 149 -14.33 -15.36 0.19
C TYR A 149 -15.21 -15.31 -1.07
N ALA A 150 -14.64 -14.88 -2.21
CA ALA A 150 -15.33 -14.76 -3.48
C ALA A 150 -15.03 -15.97 -4.39
N GLN A 151 -15.85 -16.16 -5.43
CA GLN A 151 -15.66 -17.23 -6.41
C GLN A 151 -14.24 -17.23 -6.97
N GLY A 152 -13.55 -18.39 -6.87
CA GLY A 152 -12.22 -18.59 -7.45
C GLY A 152 -11.13 -17.72 -6.88
N THR A 153 -11.21 -17.32 -5.61
CA THR A 153 -10.18 -16.52 -4.92
C THR A 153 -9.38 -17.33 -3.90
N ASP A 154 -9.13 -18.59 -4.20
CA ASP A 154 -8.32 -19.46 -3.38
C ASP A 154 -6.88 -18.94 -3.22
N PHE A 155 -6.28 -19.29 -2.10
CA PHE A 155 -4.96 -18.76 -1.71
C PHE A 155 -4.14 -19.78 -0.96
N SER A 156 -2.83 -19.61 -1.02
CA SER A 156 -1.85 -20.33 -0.22
C SER A 156 -0.67 -19.41 0.12
N GLY A 157 -0.34 -19.31 1.39
CA GLY A 157 0.76 -18.48 1.87
C GLY A 157 1.59 -19.19 2.92
N TYR A 158 2.88 -18.87 2.93
CA TYR A 158 3.83 -19.36 3.92
C TYR A 158 4.47 -18.17 4.63
N THR A 159 4.91 -18.39 5.85
CA THR A 159 5.76 -17.44 6.58
C THR A 159 6.94 -18.19 7.13
N TYR A 160 8.12 -17.61 6.99
CA TYR A 160 9.31 -18.08 7.68
C TYR A 160 10.01 -16.91 8.33
N PHE A 161 10.58 -17.15 9.48
CA PHE A 161 11.33 -16.17 10.25
C PHE A 161 12.48 -16.86 10.97
N LEU A 162 13.66 -16.26 10.87
CA LEU A 162 14.83 -16.68 11.62
C LEU A 162 15.49 -15.44 12.21
N ASN A 163 15.73 -15.45 13.50
CA ASN A 163 16.62 -14.50 14.16
C ASN A 163 17.75 -15.26 14.85
N ILE A 164 18.98 -14.85 14.59
CA ILE A 164 20.16 -15.32 15.29
C ILE A 164 20.85 -14.10 15.87
N SER A 165 20.99 -14.06 17.18
CA SER A 165 21.62 -12.95 17.89
C SER A 165 22.80 -13.43 18.71
N LYS A 166 23.82 -12.58 18.81
CA LYS A 166 25.02 -12.82 19.58
C LYS A 166 25.36 -11.58 20.40
N ARG A 167 25.41 -11.74 21.71
CA ARG A 167 26.08 -10.79 22.60
C ARG A 167 27.56 -11.10 22.58
N LEU A 168 28.36 -10.27 21.93
CA LEU A 168 29.80 -10.43 21.82
C LEU A 168 30.48 -10.11 23.16
N ASN A 169 30.03 -9.05 23.80
CA ASN A 169 30.41 -8.58 25.13
C ASN A 169 29.36 -7.58 25.63
N ASP A 170 29.63 -6.88 26.72
CA ASP A 170 28.68 -5.91 27.30
C ASP A 170 28.46 -4.66 26.41
N ALA A 171 29.41 -4.36 25.53
CA ALA A 171 29.35 -3.21 24.63
C ALA A 171 28.79 -3.55 23.24
N HIS A 172 28.88 -4.79 22.76
CA HIS A 172 28.56 -5.14 21.38
C HIS A 172 27.61 -6.31 21.28
N GLN A 173 26.57 -6.11 20.49
CA GLN A 173 25.58 -7.13 20.13
C GLN A 173 25.34 -7.12 18.62
N LEU A 174 25.28 -8.31 18.02
CA LEU A 174 24.86 -8.53 16.63
C LEU A 174 23.54 -9.29 16.59
N SER A 175 22.68 -8.94 15.64
CA SER A 175 21.43 -9.64 15.41
C SER A 175 21.19 -9.76 13.91
N PHE A 176 21.10 -10.99 13.42
CA PHE A 176 20.76 -11.30 12.04
C PHE A 176 19.32 -11.78 11.98
N THR A 177 18.52 -11.18 11.11
CA THR A 177 17.10 -11.50 10.94
C THR A 177 16.80 -11.77 9.48
N VAL A 178 16.09 -12.85 9.21
CA VAL A 178 15.49 -13.16 7.91
C VAL A 178 14.00 -13.35 8.09
N PHE A 179 13.22 -12.70 7.26
CA PHE A 179 11.77 -12.80 7.23
C PHE A 179 11.26 -12.86 5.81
N GLY A 180 10.33 -13.76 5.52
CA GLY A 180 9.68 -13.85 4.23
C GLY A 180 8.28 -14.46 4.35
N ALA A 181 7.40 -14.06 3.43
CA ALA A 181 6.02 -14.51 3.36
C ALA A 181 5.64 -14.85 1.90
N PRO A 182 6.22 -15.91 1.29
CA PRO A 182 5.84 -16.32 -0.05
C PRO A 182 4.38 -16.69 -0.10
N GLN A 183 3.66 -16.17 -1.10
CA GLN A 183 2.23 -16.39 -1.24
C GLN A 183 1.82 -16.44 -2.70
N GLU A 184 0.70 -17.08 -2.95
CA GLU A 184 -0.08 -17.01 -4.17
C GLU A 184 -1.55 -16.88 -3.83
N HIS A 185 -2.27 -16.08 -4.59
CA HIS A 185 -3.70 -15.95 -4.47
C HIS A 185 -4.35 -15.51 -5.78
N TYR A 186 -5.56 -15.97 -5.97
CA TYR A 186 -6.44 -15.52 -7.04
C TYR A 186 -7.25 -14.33 -6.52
N GLN A 187 -7.59 -13.40 -7.41
CA GLN A 187 -8.13 -12.11 -6.99
C GLN A 187 -9.49 -11.83 -7.64
N ARG A 188 -10.25 -10.96 -6.99
CA ARG A 188 -11.40 -10.27 -7.54
C ARG A 188 -11.13 -8.77 -7.45
N LYS A 189 -10.68 -8.16 -8.55
CA LYS A 189 -10.30 -6.73 -8.58
C LYS A 189 -11.41 -5.81 -9.08
N ASN A 190 -12.33 -6.35 -9.88
CA ASN A 190 -13.30 -5.52 -10.57
C ASN A 190 -14.55 -5.29 -9.71
N GLY A 191 -14.78 -4.01 -9.38
CA GLY A 191 -16.05 -3.57 -8.84
C GLY A 191 -17.12 -3.48 -9.94
N LEU A 192 -18.39 -3.65 -9.57
CA LEU A 192 -19.52 -3.54 -10.45
C LEU A 192 -20.48 -2.43 -9.99
N LYS A 193 -21.31 -1.95 -10.89
CA LYS A 193 -22.46 -1.11 -10.53
C LYS A 193 -23.41 -1.89 -9.61
N LEU A 194 -24.06 -1.17 -8.70
CA LEU A 194 -25.01 -1.80 -7.76
C LEU A 194 -26.12 -2.60 -8.44
N ALA A 195 -26.57 -2.13 -9.61
CA ALA A 195 -27.57 -2.86 -10.40
C ALA A 195 -27.04 -4.20 -10.89
N ASP A 196 -25.78 -4.24 -11.36
CA ASP A 196 -25.15 -5.47 -11.83
C ASP A 196 -24.88 -6.44 -10.66
N TRP A 197 -24.48 -5.94 -9.50
CA TRP A 197 -24.36 -6.77 -8.29
C TRP A 197 -25.71 -7.43 -7.91
N LYS A 198 -26.81 -6.68 -7.96
CA LYS A 198 -28.14 -7.23 -7.68
C LYS A 198 -28.56 -8.26 -8.74
N MET A 199 -28.25 -8.00 -10.00
CA MET A 199 -28.59 -8.88 -11.11
C MET A 199 -27.92 -10.24 -10.98
N THR A 200 -26.68 -10.34 -10.50
CA THR A 200 -25.98 -11.63 -10.32
C THR A 200 -26.74 -12.59 -9.42
N GLU A 201 -27.38 -12.07 -8.39
CA GLU A 201 -28.20 -12.88 -7.47
C GLU A 201 -29.58 -13.19 -8.07
N GLN A 202 -30.23 -12.21 -8.67
CA GLN A 202 -31.57 -12.33 -9.23
C GLN A 202 -31.64 -13.25 -10.45
N VAL A 203 -30.62 -13.20 -11.32
CA VAL A 203 -30.62 -13.93 -12.60
C VAL A 203 -29.87 -15.25 -12.50
N TRP A 204 -28.71 -15.27 -11.81
CA TRP A 204 -27.85 -16.46 -11.74
C TRP A 204 -27.89 -17.19 -10.39
N GLY A 205 -28.58 -16.64 -9.40
CA GLY A 205 -28.63 -17.22 -8.05
C GLY A 205 -27.28 -17.18 -7.32
N ILE A 206 -26.35 -16.39 -7.80
CA ILE A 206 -25.02 -16.20 -7.16
C ILE A 206 -25.13 -15.07 -6.17
N GLN A 207 -24.83 -15.30 -4.91
CA GLN A 207 -24.80 -14.26 -3.90
C GLN A 207 -23.91 -13.09 -4.38
N ASN A 208 -24.46 -11.89 -4.40
CA ASN A 208 -23.80 -10.72 -5.00
C ASN A 208 -22.39 -10.47 -4.47
N HIS A 209 -22.19 -10.59 -3.15
CA HIS A 209 -20.89 -10.40 -2.49
C HIS A 209 -19.88 -11.53 -2.77
N LYS A 210 -20.32 -12.69 -3.29
CA LYS A 210 -19.46 -13.82 -3.69
C LYS A 210 -19.09 -13.80 -5.17
N TYR A 211 -19.84 -13.07 -6.01
CA TYR A 211 -19.63 -13.06 -7.44
C TYR A 211 -18.27 -12.49 -7.85
N ASN A 212 -17.63 -13.10 -8.84
CA ASN A 212 -16.40 -12.64 -9.46
C ASN A 212 -16.53 -12.63 -10.98
N SER A 213 -16.43 -11.45 -11.61
CA SER A 213 -16.64 -11.25 -13.04
C SER A 213 -15.66 -12.01 -13.95
N THR A 214 -14.53 -12.47 -13.40
CA THR A 214 -13.47 -13.20 -14.11
C THR A 214 -13.44 -14.68 -13.77
N TYR A 215 -14.34 -15.15 -12.90
CA TYR A 215 -14.46 -16.57 -12.59
C TYR A 215 -15.06 -17.35 -13.75
N GLY A 216 -14.35 -18.35 -14.28
CA GLY A 216 -14.86 -19.14 -15.38
C GLY A 216 -13.91 -20.24 -15.84
N PHE A 217 -14.24 -20.84 -17.01
CA PHE A 217 -13.65 -22.07 -17.50
C PHE A 217 -13.30 -21.99 -18.98
N ASP A 218 -12.32 -22.77 -19.37
CA ASP A 218 -11.92 -22.95 -20.77
C ASP A 218 -12.72 -24.08 -21.45
N ASN A 219 -12.39 -24.39 -22.73
CA ASN A 219 -13.04 -25.43 -23.52
C ASN A 219 -12.85 -26.85 -22.95
N ASN A 220 -11.85 -27.04 -22.10
CA ASN A 220 -11.58 -28.34 -21.44
C ASN A 220 -12.25 -28.44 -20.06
N GLY A 221 -13.02 -27.42 -19.67
CA GLY A 221 -13.63 -27.35 -18.33
C GLY A 221 -12.63 -27.02 -17.22
N GLN A 222 -11.42 -26.59 -17.55
CA GLN A 222 -10.43 -26.13 -16.58
C GLN A 222 -10.73 -24.71 -16.16
N ARG A 223 -10.71 -24.48 -14.83
CA ARG A 223 -10.83 -23.12 -14.30
C ARG A 223 -9.64 -22.27 -14.76
N ARG A 224 -9.93 -21.10 -15.25
CA ARG A 224 -8.96 -20.07 -15.64
C ARG A 224 -9.24 -18.80 -14.85
N THR A 225 -8.28 -17.88 -14.87
CA THR A 225 -8.44 -16.54 -14.32
C THR A 225 -7.59 -15.55 -15.10
N SER A 226 -8.01 -14.30 -15.10
CA SER A 226 -7.20 -13.16 -15.55
C SER A 226 -6.57 -12.40 -14.38
N GLU A 227 -6.89 -12.78 -13.14
CA GLU A 227 -6.49 -12.05 -11.93
C GLU A 227 -5.84 -13.01 -10.93
N TYR A 228 -4.51 -13.02 -10.94
CA TYR A 228 -3.66 -13.88 -10.10
C TYR A 228 -2.45 -13.09 -9.64
N ASN A 229 -2.01 -13.34 -8.42
CA ASN A 229 -0.81 -12.77 -7.84
C ASN A 229 0.02 -13.82 -7.14
N VAL A 230 1.30 -13.84 -7.41
CA VAL A 230 2.28 -14.65 -6.69
C VAL A 230 3.49 -13.78 -6.39
N TYR A 231 3.93 -13.79 -5.14
CA TYR A 231 5.05 -12.95 -4.73
C TYR A 231 5.83 -13.54 -3.55
N HIS A 232 7.14 -13.36 -3.60
CA HIS A 232 8.04 -13.65 -2.50
C HIS A 232 9.04 -12.51 -2.34
N LYS A 233 9.02 -11.85 -1.19
CA LYS A 233 9.86 -10.70 -0.88
C LYS A 233 10.58 -10.89 0.46
N PRO A 234 11.65 -11.72 0.49
CA PRO A 234 12.43 -11.89 1.70
C PRO A 234 13.12 -10.60 2.11
N GLN A 235 13.16 -10.36 3.40
CA GLN A 235 13.91 -9.29 4.02
C GLN A 235 14.99 -9.86 4.93
N LEU A 236 16.22 -9.40 4.71
CA LEU A 236 17.39 -9.75 5.51
C LEU A 236 17.91 -8.48 6.17
N SER A 237 18.26 -8.56 7.44
CA SER A 237 18.90 -7.45 8.14
C SER A 237 19.98 -7.94 9.10
N LEU A 238 21.05 -7.18 9.20
CA LEU A 238 22.11 -7.35 10.18
C LEU A 238 22.18 -6.08 11.03
N ASN A 239 21.84 -6.22 12.30
CA ASN A 239 21.82 -5.13 13.27
C ASN A 239 23.05 -5.24 14.18
N HIS A 240 23.79 -4.15 14.29
CA HIS A 240 24.86 -3.99 15.26
C HIS A 240 24.46 -2.93 16.28
N GLN A 241 24.48 -3.29 17.55
CA GLN A 241 24.31 -2.37 18.68
C GLN A 241 25.64 -2.21 19.38
N TRP A 242 26.09 -0.97 19.50
CA TRP A 242 27.31 -0.62 20.19
C TRP A 242 27.02 0.35 21.33
N GLN A 243 27.15 -0.11 22.56
CA GLN A 243 27.14 0.74 23.75
C GLN A 243 28.54 1.33 23.93
N ILE A 244 28.72 2.57 23.45
CA ILE A 244 30.04 3.25 23.45
C ILE A 244 30.48 3.56 24.87
N ASN A 245 29.56 4.06 25.68
CA ASN A 245 29.69 4.34 27.10
C ASN A 245 28.30 4.41 27.76
N ASP A 246 28.21 4.75 29.05
CA ASP A 246 26.97 4.80 29.80
C ASP A 246 25.94 5.80 29.24
N ARG A 247 26.35 6.76 28.42
CA ARG A 247 25.51 7.81 27.86
C ARG A 247 25.25 7.69 26.37
N SER A 248 26.08 6.95 25.66
CA SER A 248 26.13 6.99 24.20
C SER A 248 26.08 5.60 23.58
N SER A 249 25.29 5.44 22.53
CA SER A 249 25.19 4.22 21.75
C SER A 249 25.12 4.51 20.25
N LEU A 250 25.54 3.53 19.45
CA LEU A 250 25.43 3.53 18.00
C LEU A 250 24.70 2.27 17.55
N SER A 251 23.61 2.45 16.82
CA SER A 251 22.85 1.38 16.19
C SER A 251 23.04 1.44 14.69
N THR A 252 23.49 0.37 14.08
CA THR A 252 23.68 0.28 12.63
C THR A 252 22.94 -0.94 12.08
N VAL A 253 22.10 -0.72 11.08
CA VAL A 253 21.34 -1.74 10.38
C VAL A 253 21.75 -1.77 8.92
N LEU A 254 22.29 -2.90 8.48
CA LEU A 254 22.43 -3.23 7.06
C LEU A 254 21.26 -4.12 6.66
N TYR A 255 20.63 -3.83 5.53
CA TYR A 255 19.49 -4.62 5.09
C TYR A 255 19.46 -4.79 3.58
N MET A 256 18.81 -5.86 3.16
CA MET A 256 18.49 -6.13 1.76
C MET A 256 17.15 -6.83 1.63
N SER A 257 16.50 -6.64 0.50
CA SER A 257 15.30 -7.38 0.11
C SER A 257 15.35 -7.68 -1.38
N ILE A 258 15.08 -8.95 -1.72
CA ILE A 258 15.08 -9.44 -3.10
C ILE A 258 13.68 -9.98 -3.41
N GLY A 259 12.80 -9.11 -3.94
CA GLY A 259 11.44 -9.46 -4.29
C GLY A 259 11.34 -10.09 -5.67
N ARG A 260 10.60 -11.20 -5.78
CA ARG A 260 10.31 -11.91 -7.04
C ARG A 260 8.84 -12.29 -7.07
N GLY A 261 8.18 -11.89 -8.12
CA GLY A 261 6.78 -12.23 -8.29
C GLY A 261 6.14 -11.55 -9.48
N TYR A 262 4.90 -11.93 -9.75
CA TYR A 262 4.13 -11.42 -10.86
C TYR A 262 2.62 -11.51 -10.58
N GLY A 263 1.87 -10.72 -11.32
CA GLY A 263 0.43 -10.91 -11.48
C GLY A 263 0.10 -11.24 -12.93
N TYR A 264 -1.10 -11.75 -13.20
CA TYR A 264 -1.57 -11.89 -14.57
C TYR A 264 -1.93 -10.53 -15.16
N SER A 265 -1.63 -10.35 -16.44
CA SER A 265 -1.92 -9.16 -17.22
C SER A 265 -2.31 -9.56 -18.63
N GLY A 266 -3.59 -9.61 -18.91
CA GLY A 266 -4.12 -9.90 -20.23
C GLY A 266 -3.82 -8.76 -21.21
N GLN A 267 -3.50 -9.13 -22.47
CA GLN A 267 -3.28 -8.18 -23.57
C GLN A 267 -4.29 -8.46 -24.69
N GLY A 268 -4.53 -7.47 -25.52
CA GLY A 268 -5.43 -7.58 -26.66
C GLY A 268 -4.92 -6.86 -27.88
N ASN A 269 -5.30 -7.34 -29.07
CA ASN A 269 -4.96 -6.75 -30.34
C ASN A 269 -5.97 -5.67 -30.72
N ASP A 270 -5.63 -4.41 -30.46
CA ASP A 270 -6.50 -3.25 -30.67
C ASP A 270 -6.84 -3.04 -32.15
N ASP A 271 -6.03 -3.52 -33.09
CA ASP A 271 -6.30 -3.42 -34.54
C ASP A 271 -7.56 -4.16 -34.96
N TYR A 272 -7.93 -5.17 -34.18
CA TYR A 272 -9.11 -6.00 -34.43
C TYR A 272 -10.19 -5.80 -33.37
N GLY A 273 -10.10 -4.72 -32.57
CA GLY A 273 -11.12 -4.35 -31.58
C GLY A 273 -11.08 -5.18 -30.30
N TYR A 274 -9.94 -5.80 -30.00
CA TYR A 274 -9.72 -6.49 -28.74
C TYR A 274 -8.71 -5.72 -27.89
N SER A 275 -9.00 -5.61 -26.58
CA SER A 275 -8.13 -4.89 -25.68
C SER A 275 -7.92 -5.66 -24.36
N TYR A 276 -6.96 -5.22 -23.57
CA TYR A 276 -6.75 -5.76 -22.22
C TYR A 276 -8.01 -5.72 -21.34
N LYS A 277 -8.96 -4.81 -21.60
CA LYS A 277 -10.22 -4.69 -20.86
C LYS A 277 -11.14 -5.89 -21.05
N ASP A 278 -11.03 -6.58 -22.17
CA ASP A 278 -11.84 -7.78 -22.45
C ASP A 278 -11.58 -8.93 -21.46
N TRP A 279 -10.42 -8.90 -20.77
CA TRP A 279 -10.06 -9.89 -19.78
C TRP A 279 -10.74 -9.71 -18.41
N TYR A 280 -11.33 -8.56 -18.15
CA TYR A 280 -11.87 -8.26 -16.81
C TYR A 280 -13.35 -8.63 -16.64
N GLY A 281 -14.05 -8.94 -17.71
CA GLY A 281 -15.48 -9.22 -17.68
C GLY A 281 -16.35 -8.04 -17.19
N ALA A 282 -15.74 -6.89 -16.95
CA ALA A 282 -16.40 -5.65 -16.56
C ALA A 282 -15.62 -4.45 -17.10
N ASN A 283 -16.32 -3.38 -17.47
CA ASN A 283 -15.70 -2.14 -17.92
C ASN A 283 -16.38 -0.95 -17.24
N TYR A 284 -15.61 -0.14 -16.51
CA TYR A 284 -16.13 0.96 -15.69
C TYR A 284 -17.34 0.57 -14.81
N GLY A 285 -17.25 -0.59 -14.18
CA GLY A 285 -18.30 -1.12 -13.32
C GLY A 285 -19.49 -1.75 -14.04
N VAL A 286 -19.54 -1.70 -15.37
CA VAL A 286 -20.59 -2.36 -16.17
C VAL A 286 -20.15 -3.77 -16.49
N LEU A 287 -20.93 -4.76 -16.07
CA LEU A 287 -20.70 -6.16 -16.39
C LEU A 287 -20.81 -6.37 -17.90
N GLN A 288 -19.80 -6.99 -18.49
CA GLN A 288 -19.73 -7.23 -19.91
C GLN A 288 -20.36 -8.58 -20.27
N THR A 289 -21.15 -8.60 -21.34
CA THR A 289 -21.73 -9.82 -21.91
C THR A 289 -20.76 -10.54 -22.87
N LYS A 290 -19.80 -9.82 -23.44
CA LYS A 290 -18.73 -10.39 -24.22
C LYS A 290 -17.96 -11.40 -23.36
N PHE A 291 -17.77 -12.62 -23.85
CA PHE A 291 -17.15 -13.71 -23.10
C PHE A 291 -17.86 -14.08 -21.79
N ARG A 292 -19.19 -14.04 -21.78
CA ARG A 292 -20.01 -14.42 -20.63
C ARG A 292 -20.97 -15.53 -21.01
N LYS A 293 -20.98 -16.61 -20.25
CA LYS A 293 -21.93 -17.71 -20.36
C LYS A 293 -23.27 -17.37 -19.73
N SER A 294 -24.30 -18.13 -20.07
CA SER A 294 -25.66 -17.94 -19.54
C SER A 294 -25.77 -18.16 -18.04
N ASP A 295 -24.84 -18.90 -17.43
CA ASP A 295 -24.75 -19.14 -16.00
C ASP A 295 -23.96 -18.05 -15.23
N GLY A 296 -23.51 -17.01 -15.93
CA GLY A 296 -22.75 -15.90 -15.36
C GLY A 296 -21.25 -16.11 -15.29
N THR A 297 -20.71 -17.25 -15.66
CA THR A 297 -19.27 -17.51 -15.67
C THR A 297 -18.58 -16.85 -16.86
N PHE A 298 -17.30 -16.51 -16.71
CA PHE A 298 -16.49 -15.96 -17.77
C PHE A 298 -16.08 -17.08 -18.76
N ASP A 299 -16.21 -16.85 -20.05
CA ASP A 299 -16.00 -17.81 -21.10
C ASP A 299 -14.57 -17.72 -21.69
N TYR A 300 -13.60 -18.35 -21.03
CA TYR A 300 -12.25 -18.46 -21.54
C TYR A 300 -12.14 -19.33 -22.79
N GLY A 301 -13.09 -20.27 -22.97
CA GLY A 301 -13.19 -21.10 -24.18
C GLY A 301 -13.49 -20.29 -25.42
N ALA A 302 -14.39 -19.30 -25.32
CA ALA A 302 -14.68 -18.41 -26.44
C ALA A 302 -13.45 -17.61 -26.90
N ILE A 303 -12.54 -17.26 -25.98
CA ILE A 303 -11.26 -16.64 -26.34
C ILE A 303 -10.37 -17.63 -27.10
N GLN A 304 -10.31 -18.90 -26.65
CA GLN A 304 -9.56 -19.96 -27.36
C GLN A 304 -10.09 -20.14 -28.79
N ASP A 305 -11.41 -20.16 -28.97
CA ASP A 305 -12.05 -20.34 -30.28
C ASP A 305 -11.74 -19.19 -31.24
N ILE A 306 -11.83 -17.93 -30.75
CA ILE A 306 -11.50 -16.76 -31.57
C ILE A 306 -10.03 -16.79 -32.01
N ASN A 307 -9.12 -17.10 -31.11
CA ASN A 307 -7.70 -17.14 -31.39
C ASN A 307 -7.35 -18.27 -32.39
N ALA A 308 -7.94 -19.44 -32.21
CA ALA A 308 -7.72 -20.59 -33.09
C ALA A 308 -8.24 -20.35 -34.53
N ALA A 309 -9.32 -19.59 -34.66
CA ALA A 309 -9.92 -19.24 -35.95
C ALA A 309 -9.22 -18.04 -36.62
N SER A 310 -8.33 -17.35 -35.97
CA SER A 310 -7.73 -16.11 -36.47
C SER A 310 -6.53 -16.37 -37.39
N GLU A 311 -6.55 -15.78 -38.59
CA GLU A 311 -5.41 -15.74 -39.49
C GLU A 311 -4.36 -14.67 -39.10
N HIS A 312 -4.65 -13.83 -38.16
CA HIS A 312 -3.83 -12.67 -37.71
C HIS A 312 -3.14 -12.89 -36.38
N GLY A 313 -3.05 -14.13 -35.92
CA GLY A 313 -2.53 -14.50 -34.61
C GLY A 313 -3.58 -14.34 -33.52
N SER A 314 -3.18 -14.46 -32.26
CA SER A 314 -4.08 -14.35 -31.13
C SER A 314 -4.64 -12.93 -30.99
N MET A 315 -5.95 -12.83 -30.82
CA MET A 315 -6.64 -11.57 -30.51
C MET A 315 -6.46 -11.16 -29.05
N LEU A 316 -6.42 -12.16 -28.17
CA LEU A 316 -6.25 -11.98 -26.73
C LEU A 316 -5.24 -13.00 -26.20
N ILE A 317 -4.28 -12.52 -25.41
CA ILE A 317 -3.26 -13.36 -24.78
C ILE A 317 -3.15 -13.07 -23.30
N MET A 318 -2.60 -14.02 -22.55
CA MET A 318 -2.22 -13.78 -21.16
C MET A 318 -0.71 -13.59 -21.04
N SER A 319 -0.32 -12.53 -20.35
CA SER A 319 1.05 -12.29 -19.94
C SER A 319 1.17 -12.29 -18.41
N LYS A 320 2.37 -12.49 -17.92
CA LYS A 320 2.73 -12.24 -16.52
C LYS A 320 3.43 -10.89 -16.39
N ALA A 321 2.86 -10.02 -15.59
CA ALA A 321 3.46 -8.75 -15.23
C ALA A 321 4.43 -8.96 -14.06
N LYS A 322 5.71 -9.15 -14.38
CA LYS A 322 6.77 -9.28 -13.38
C LYS A 322 7.03 -7.91 -12.71
N ASN A 323 7.19 -7.92 -11.40
CA ASN A 323 7.61 -6.78 -10.62
C ASN A 323 8.70 -7.25 -9.65
N TYR A 324 9.93 -7.31 -10.14
CA TYR A 324 11.07 -7.75 -9.35
C TYR A 324 11.71 -6.55 -8.65
N HIS A 325 12.07 -6.73 -7.39
CA HIS A 325 12.68 -5.68 -6.58
C HIS A 325 14.01 -6.15 -6.02
N ASN A 326 15.01 -5.30 -6.10
CA ASN A 326 16.26 -5.44 -5.34
C ASN A 326 16.45 -4.18 -4.51
N TRP A 327 16.49 -4.34 -3.19
CA TRP A 327 16.69 -3.25 -2.24
C TRP A 327 17.96 -3.51 -1.45
N TYR A 328 18.72 -2.46 -1.23
CA TYR A 328 19.87 -2.45 -0.36
C TYR A 328 19.85 -1.18 0.46
N GLY A 329 20.18 -1.27 1.73
CA GLY A 329 20.20 -0.09 2.56
C GLY A 329 21.02 -0.19 3.83
N LEU A 330 21.22 0.98 4.38
CA LEU A 330 21.91 1.18 5.65
C LEU A 330 21.20 2.28 6.42
N VAL A 331 20.98 2.06 7.71
CA VAL A 331 20.59 3.10 8.67
C VAL A 331 21.56 3.03 9.83
N SER A 332 22.17 4.17 10.19
CA SER A 332 23.05 4.26 11.36
C SER A 332 22.60 5.43 12.23
N THR A 333 22.33 5.16 13.51
CA THR A 333 21.81 6.13 14.47
C THR A 333 22.67 6.19 15.70
N TYR A 334 23.21 7.36 15.97
CA TYR A 334 23.91 7.70 17.20
C TYR A 334 22.94 8.31 18.19
N THR A 335 22.92 7.81 19.43
CA THR A 335 22.07 8.31 20.51
C THR A 335 22.97 8.66 21.70
N THR A 336 22.72 9.81 22.31
CA THR A 336 23.48 10.25 23.49
C THR A 336 22.65 11.13 24.42
N LYS A 337 22.98 11.08 25.72
CA LYS A 337 22.55 12.07 26.71
C LYS A 337 23.55 13.21 26.76
N LEU A 338 23.19 14.36 26.20
CA LEU A 338 24.01 15.58 26.24
C LEU A 338 24.09 16.15 27.67
N THR A 339 22.95 16.17 28.34
CA THR A 339 22.79 16.57 29.74
C THR A 339 21.76 15.67 30.43
N PRO A 340 21.59 15.71 31.76
CA PRO A 340 20.53 14.95 32.43
C PRO A 340 19.12 15.23 31.91
N ASN A 341 18.90 16.37 31.23
CA ASN A 341 17.61 16.81 30.71
C ASN A 341 17.52 16.83 29.19
N ILE A 342 18.61 16.58 28.47
CA ILE A 342 18.67 16.67 27.01
C ILE A 342 19.18 15.36 26.45
N ASP A 343 18.32 14.68 25.70
CA ASP A 343 18.66 13.53 24.86
C ASP A 343 18.79 13.98 23.41
N PHE A 344 19.74 13.41 22.71
CA PHE A 344 19.99 13.63 21.29
C PHE A 344 20.09 12.32 20.56
N TYR A 345 19.50 12.21 19.39
CA TYR A 345 19.88 11.23 18.40
C TYR A 345 20.03 11.86 17.02
N GLY A 346 20.92 11.29 16.24
CA GLY A 346 21.13 11.70 14.86
C GLY A 346 21.74 10.56 14.07
N GLY A 347 21.51 10.57 12.78
CA GLY A 347 21.98 9.48 11.95
C GLY A 347 21.97 9.79 10.48
N VAL A 348 22.33 8.77 9.73
CA VAL A 348 22.35 8.76 8.27
C VAL A 348 21.62 7.52 7.77
N ASP A 349 21.01 7.64 6.60
CA ASP A 349 20.41 6.52 5.89
C ASP A 349 20.77 6.56 4.41
N PHE A 350 20.82 5.37 3.83
CA PHE A 350 21.07 5.14 2.43
C PHE A 350 20.19 4.01 1.95
N ARG A 351 19.55 4.17 0.77
CA ARG A 351 18.79 3.13 0.09
C ARG A 351 19.09 3.15 -1.40
N ALA A 352 19.36 1.98 -1.95
CA ALA A 352 19.43 1.77 -3.39
C ALA A 352 18.37 0.74 -3.81
N TYR A 353 17.64 1.03 -4.85
CA TYR A 353 16.52 0.23 -5.34
C TYR A 353 16.61 0.06 -6.85
N LYS A 354 16.32 -1.15 -7.30
CA LYS A 354 16.05 -1.47 -8.68
C LYS A 354 14.76 -2.26 -8.79
N GLY A 355 13.76 -1.70 -9.46
CA GLY A 355 12.53 -2.41 -9.84
C GLY A 355 12.64 -2.85 -11.30
N THR A 356 12.40 -4.14 -11.59
CA THR A 356 12.32 -4.66 -12.95
C THR A 356 10.88 -4.96 -13.28
N HIS A 357 10.38 -4.33 -14.34
CA HIS A 357 8.99 -4.39 -14.77
C HIS A 357 8.92 -4.92 -16.20
N THR A 358 8.51 -6.17 -16.36
CA THR A 358 8.36 -6.82 -17.67
C THR A 358 7.02 -7.52 -17.77
N ASN A 359 6.47 -7.60 -18.98
CA ASN A 359 5.35 -8.49 -19.27
C ASN A 359 5.81 -9.53 -20.27
N ASP A 360 5.78 -10.81 -19.87
CA ASP A 360 6.14 -11.93 -20.77
C ASP A 360 4.88 -12.73 -21.08
N ILE A 361 4.71 -13.11 -22.34
CA ILE A 361 3.61 -13.97 -22.77
C ILE A 361 3.72 -15.32 -22.07
N ILE A 362 2.61 -15.78 -21.44
CA ILE A 362 2.54 -17.11 -20.81
C ILE A 362 1.56 -18.06 -21.52
N ASP A 363 0.56 -17.50 -22.22
CA ASP A 363 -0.45 -18.30 -22.92
C ASP A 363 -0.99 -17.52 -24.13
N LEU A 364 -0.90 -18.12 -25.30
CA LEU A 364 -1.47 -17.59 -26.56
C LEU A 364 -2.97 -17.91 -26.71
N TYR A 365 -3.55 -18.64 -25.76
CA TYR A 365 -4.97 -19.02 -25.74
C TYR A 365 -5.47 -19.60 -27.08
N GLY A 366 -4.73 -20.58 -27.64
CA GLY A 366 -5.12 -21.32 -28.84
C GLY A 366 -4.65 -20.72 -30.17
N GLY A 367 -4.02 -19.54 -30.16
CA GLY A 367 -3.42 -18.96 -31.36
C GLY A 367 -1.95 -19.37 -31.52
N GLU A 368 -1.36 -19.06 -32.69
CA GLU A 368 0.00 -19.43 -33.04
C GLU A 368 1.04 -18.38 -32.65
N TYR A 369 0.66 -17.10 -32.64
CA TYR A 369 1.53 -15.95 -32.32
C TYR A 369 0.68 -14.76 -31.86
N TYR A 370 1.34 -13.72 -31.37
CA TYR A 370 0.71 -12.45 -31.02
C TYR A 370 1.43 -11.27 -31.64
N ILE A 371 0.70 -10.23 -32.01
CA ILE A 371 1.22 -8.94 -32.46
C ILE A 371 0.98 -7.92 -31.37
N ASP A 372 2.08 -7.37 -30.82
CA ASP A 372 1.99 -6.34 -29.78
C ASP A 372 1.74 -4.97 -30.40
N THR A 373 0.48 -4.53 -30.41
CA THR A 373 0.05 -3.27 -31.00
C THR A 373 0.65 -2.03 -30.31
N THR A 374 1.14 -2.17 -29.07
CA THR A 374 1.80 -1.06 -28.36
C THR A 374 3.09 -0.60 -29.05
N ARG A 375 3.75 -1.48 -29.81
CA ARG A 375 4.97 -1.15 -30.57
C ARG A 375 4.76 -0.11 -31.66
N LYS A 376 3.53 0.06 -32.14
CA LYS A 376 3.20 1.07 -33.16
C LYS A 376 3.44 2.51 -32.70
N ASN A 377 3.40 2.71 -31.40
CA ASN A 377 3.60 4.03 -30.79
C ASN A 377 5.08 4.37 -30.56
N VAL A 378 5.99 3.44 -30.89
CA VAL A 378 7.43 3.65 -30.72
C VAL A 378 7.97 4.51 -31.86
N LYS A 379 8.68 5.60 -31.51
CA LYS A 379 9.29 6.50 -32.49
C LYS A 379 10.67 6.04 -32.88
N ALA A 380 11.02 6.18 -34.16
CA ALA A 380 12.34 5.84 -34.66
C ALA A 380 13.48 6.64 -33.98
N ALA A 381 13.19 7.84 -33.47
CA ALA A 381 14.13 8.63 -32.68
C ALA A 381 14.47 7.99 -31.31
N ASN A 382 13.61 7.13 -30.79
CA ASN A 382 13.81 6.42 -29.53
C ASN A 382 14.36 5.01 -29.75
N ASN A 383 13.92 4.38 -30.83
CA ASN A 383 14.34 3.04 -31.20
C ASN A 383 14.48 2.95 -32.74
N SER A 384 15.71 2.87 -33.22
CA SER A 384 16.02 2.87 -34.63
C SER A 384 15.37 1.70 -35.42
N ALA A 385 15.04 0.60 -34.74
CA ALA A 385 14.30 -0.51 -35.32
C ALA A 385 12.88 -0.11 -35.76
N ALA A 386 12.27 0.87 -35.10
CA ALA A 386 10.94 1.38 -35.45
C ALA A 386 10.91 2.17 -36.77
N ALA A 387 12.06 2.49 -37.36
CA ALA A 387 12.15 3.03 -38.73
C ALA A 387 11.65 2.00 -39.79
N ASN A 388 11.72 0.71 -39.49
CA ASN A 388 11.10 -0.34 -40.29
C ASN A 388 9.67 -0.60 -39.78
N PRO A 389 8.61 -0.28 -40.57
CA PRO A 389 7.22 -0.50 -40.14
C PRO A 389 6.92 -1.96 -39.78
N GLN A 390 7.63 -2.92 -40.34
CA GLN A 390 7.43 -4.35 -40.06
C GLN A 390 7.91 -4.74 -38.65
N TRP A 391 8.73 -3.92 -38.00
CA TRP A 391 9.17 -4.16 -36.63
C TRP A 391 8.00 -4.20 -35.64
N ALA A 392 6.98 -3.35 -35.83
CA ALA A 392 5.79 -3.32 -34.98
C ALA A 392 4.90 -4.56 -35.15
N TYR A 393 5.06 -5.30 -36.26
CA TYR A 393 4.27 -6.50 -36.61
C TYR A 393 5.01 -7.81 -36.40
N GLN A 394 6.05 -7.80 -35.56
CA GLN A 394 6.75 -9.04 -35.22
C GLN A 394 5.81 -10.05 -34.58
N LYS A 395 5.89 -11.30 -35.03
CA LYS A 395 5.19 -12.44 -34.46
C LYS A 395 5.88 -12.86 -33.17
N LEU A 396 5.16 -12.74 -32.05
CA LEU A 396 5.66 -13.03 -30.72
C LEU A 396 5.06 -14.34 -30.21
N GLY A 397 5.85 -15.09 -29.45
CA GLY A 397 5.48 -16.37 -28.85
C GLY A 397 5.55 -16.34 -27.30
N VAL A 398 5.27 -17.48 -26.69
CA VAL A 398 5.41 -17.66 -25.24
C VAL A 398 6.86 -17.36 -24.82
N GLY A 399 7.01 -16.53 -23.79
CA GLY A 399 8.30 -16.05 -23.27
C GLY A 399 8.75 -14.70 -23.81
N ASP A 400 8.18 -14.22 -24.93
CA ASP A 400 8.51 -12.92 -25.47
C ASP A 400 7.92 -11.78 -24.63
N ALA A 401 8.65 -10.66 -24.58
CA ALA A 401 8.22 -9.46 -23.88
C ALA A 401 7.17 -8.68 -24.70
N VAL A 402 6.11 -8.27 -24.05
CA VAL A 402 5.02 -7.46 -24.59
C VAL A 402 4.70 -6.31 -23.66
N TYR A 403 4.13 -5.23 -24.19
CA TYR A 403 3.58 -4.11 -23.45
C TYR A 403 4.62 -3.27 -22.69
N ARG A 404 5.52 -3.86 -21.91
CA ARG A 404 6.58 -3.14 -21.16
C ARG A 404 7.78 -4.04 -20.87
N ASP A 405 8.96 -3.44 -20.88
CA ASP A 405 10.19 -4.05 -20.38
C ASP A 405 11.18 -2.97 -19.95
N PHE A 406 11.15 -2.60 -18.66
CA PHE A 406 12.03 -1.55 -18.14
C PHE A 406 12.45 -1.80 -16.68
N ASP A 407 13.55 -1.16 -16.31
CA ASP A 407 13.99 -1.04 -14.93
C ASP A 407 13.75 0.38 -14.42
N GLY A 408 13.19 0.51 -13.21
CA GLY A 408 13.17 1.73 -12.43
C GLY A 408 14.29 1.73 -11.40
N HIS A 409 15.06 2.80 -11.31
CA HIS A 409 16.13 2.95 -10.35
C HIS A 409 15.88 4.11 -9.42
N VAL A 410 16.07 3.89 -8.12
CA VAL A 410 15.96 4.92 -7.11
C VAL A 410 17.15 4.82 -6.15
N VAL A 411 17.81 5.93 -5.92
CA VAL A 411 18.82 6.07 -4.86
C VAL A 411 18.39 7.19 -3.94
N GLN A 412 18.35 6.90 -2.65
CA GLN A 412 18.04 7.86 -1.61
C GLN A 412 19.13 7.86 -0.55
N GLU A 413 19.58 9.03 -0.18
CA GLU A 413 20.55 9.28 0.85
C GLU A 413 20.11 10.45 1.71
N GLY A 414 20.36 10.38 3.00
CA GLY A 414 19.93 11.43 3.90
C GLY A 414 20.57 11.39 5.28
N ALA A 415 20.26 12.43 6.02
CA ALA A 415 20.64 12.60 7.41
C ALA A 415 19.45 13.11 8.22
N PHE A 416 19.40 12.79 9.48
CA PHE A 416 18.34 13.18 10.39
C PHE A 416 18.87 13.40 11.80
N PHE A 417 18.17 14.21 12.57
CA PHE A 417 18.43 14.41 13.99
C PHE A 417 17.15 14.69 14.77
N GLN A 418 17.19 14.44 16.08
CA GLN A 418 16.20 14.91 17.04
C GLN A 418 16.88 15.22 18.35
N THR A 419 16.46 16.32 18.99
CA THR A 419 16.84 16.70 20.33
C THR A 419 15.60 16.76 21.20
N GLU A 420 15.64 16.15 22.36
CA GLU A 420 14.54 16.09 23.31
C GLU A 420 14.97 16.71 24.64
N TYR A 421 14.15 17.60 25.15
CA TYR A 421 14.31 18.21 26.46
C TYR A 421 13.22 17.71 27.40
N SER A 422 13.59 17.32 28.62
CA SER A 422 12.63 16.88 29.64
C SER A 422 13.03 17.36 31.01
N LYS A 423 12.18 18.18 31.63
CA LYS A 423 12.37 18.67 33.01
C LYS A 423 11.07 19.21 33.60
N ARG A 424 10.77 18.87 34.87
CA ARG A 424 9.66 19.43 35.66
C ARG A 424 8.32 19.42 34.94
N GLY A 425 7.94 18.29 34.35
CA GLY A 425 6.66 18.15 33.64
C GLY A 425 6.63 18.69 32.23
N LEU A 426 7.66 19.40 31.76
CA LEU A 426 7.81 19.83 30.39
C LEU A 426 8.67 18.82 29.61
N SER A 427 8.16 18.35 28.49
CA SER A 427 8.91 17.64 27.47
C SER A 427 8.77 18.37 26.14
N ALA A 428 9.86 18.60 25.45
CA ALA A 428 9.87 19.26 24.16
C ALA A 428 10.85 18.59 23.21
N PHE A 429 10.59 18.66 21.91
CA PHE A 429 11.52 18.14 20.91
C PHE A 429 11.62 19.08 19.70
N VAL A 430 12.76 19.01 19.04
CA VAL A 430 13.01 19.56 17.71
C VAL A 430 13.67 18.48 16.89
N SER A 431 13.16 18.24 15.68
CA SER A 431 13.76 17.29 14.75
C SER A 431 13.87 17.87 13.34
N GLY A 432 14.83 17.37 12.60
CA GLY A 432 15.03 17.72 11.21
C GLY A 432 15.62 16.58 10.39
N SER A 433 15.38 16.62 9.10
CA SER A 433 16.00 15.71 8.15
C SER A 433 16.28 16.40 6.82
N LEU A 434 17.29 15.92 6.13
CA LEU A 434 17.63 16.31 4.76
C LEU A 434 17.85 15.04 3.96
N SER A 435 17.28 14.97 2.75
CA SER A 435 17.43 13.82 1.87
C SER A 435 17.61 14.26 0.42
N ASN A 436 18.32 13.44 -0.35
CA ASN A 436 18.36 13.52 -1.80
C ASN A 436 17.77 12.22 -2.37
N THR A 437 16.86 12.33 -3.32
CA THR A 437 16.25 11.19 -4.02
C THR A 437 16.50 11.33 -5.50
N SER A 438 17.18 10.35 -6.10
CA SER A 438 17.54 10.34 -7.52
C SER A 438 16.80 9.21 -8.22
N TYR A 439 16.22 9.52 -9.38
CA TYR A 439 15.43 8.62 -10.20
C TYR A 439 16.00 8.52 -11.61
N TRP A 440 16.05 7.29 -12.18
CA TRP A 440 16.24 7.05 -13.61
C TRP A 440 15.60 5.75 -14.05
N ARG A 441 15.38 5.62 -15.37
CA ARG A 441 14.82 4.44 -16.01
C ARG A 441 15.82 3.87 -17.00
N TYR A 442 15.67 2.58 -17.26
CA TYR A 442 16.34 1.87 -18.33
C TYR A 442 15.30 1.02 -19.05
N ASP A 443 14.90 1.39 -20.26
CA ASP A 443 13.87 0.72 -21.03
C ASP A 443 14.48 -0.11 -22.17
N ARG A 444 14.02 -1.33 -22.36
CA ARG A 444 14.54 -2.30 -23.36
C ARG A 444 13.55 -2.61 -24.48
N LEU A 445 12.32 -2.11 -24.39
CA LEU A 445 11.28 -2.39 -25.38
C LEU A 445 11.02 -1.19 -26.30
N PHE A 446 10.81 -0.01 -25.73
CA PHE A 446 10.47 1.19 -26.46
C PHE A 446 11.68 2.02 -26.88
N TYR A 447 12.86 1.69 -26.36
CA TYR A 447 14.12 2.37 -26.64
C TYR A 447 15.16 1.35 -27.09
N ASP A 448 15.99 1.71 -28.07
CA ASP A 448 17.18 0.93 -28.38
C ASP A 448 18.28 1.14 -27.34
N LYS A 449 19.36 0.36 -27.46
CA LYS A 449 20.42 0.35 -26.46
C LYS A 449 21.07 1.74 -26.24
N GLU A 450 21.11 2.58 -27.26
CA GLU A 450 21.72 3.91 -27.19
C GLU A 450 20.83 4.90 -26.42
N HIS A 451 19.51 4.73 -26.48
CA HIS A 451 18.51 5.61 -25.86
C HIS A 451 17.85 4.99 -24.62
N ALA A 452 18.22 3.77 -24.22
CA ALA A 452 17.57 3.00 -23.17
C ALA A 452 17.58 3.67 -21.80
N LYS A 453 18.64 4.40 -21.46
CA LYS A 453 18.78 5.09 -20.19
C LYS A 453 18.17 6.50 -20.25
N SER A 454 17.25 6.80 -19.34
CA SER A 454 16.69 8.13 -19.18
C SER A 454 17.68 9.11 -18.57
N ASP A 455 17.34 10.40 -18.59
CA ASP A 455 17.94 11.38 -17.69
C ASP A 455 17.76 10.96 -16.24
N THR A 456 18.73 11.34 -15.40
CA THR A 456 18.61 11.22 -13.95
C THR A 456 18.02 12.50 -13.39
N LYS A 457 16.96 12.39 -12.60
CA LYS A 457 16.35 13.50 -11.86
C LYS A 457 16.57 13.33 -10.37
N SER A 458 17.01 14.40 -9.74
CA SER A 458 17.30 14.43 -8.30
C SER A 458 16.46 15.50 -7.62
N TYR A 459 15.95 15.18 -6.44
CA TYR A 459 15.09 16.04 -5.64
C TYR A 459 15.61 16.09 -4.21
N ILE A 460 15.86 17.29 -3.72
CA ILE A 460 16.23 17.52 -2.33
C ILE A 460 14.95 17.66 -1.51
N GLY A 461 14.82 16.82 -0.49
CA GLY A 461 13.72 16.87 0.47
C GLY A 461 14.23 17.25 1.86
N PHE A 462 13.36 17.84 2.67
CA PHE A 462 13.68 18.14 4.05
C PHE A 462 12.45 18.12 4.94
N THR A 463 12.68 17.93 6.24
CA THR A 463 11.65 17.97 7.27
C THR A 463 12.12 18.81 8.44
N VAL A 464 11.21 19.62 8.98
CA VAL A 464 11.41 20.30 10.26
C VAL A 464 10.17 20.08 11.10
N LYS A 465 10.36 19.55 12.33
CA LYS A 465 9.27 19.27 13.28
C LYS A 465 9.66 19.76 14.66
N GLY A 466 8.66 20.14 15.43
CA GLY A 466 8.85 20.47 16.82
C GLY A 466 7.57 20.30 17.60
N GLY A 467 7.69 20.13 18.89
CA GLY A 467 6.54 19.99 19.76
C GLY A 467 6.91 20.08 21.23
N ALA A 468 5.88 20.23 22.05
CA ALA A 468 6.02 20.24 23.50
C ALA A 468 4.81 19.56 24.13
N ASN A 469 5.06 18.87 25.23
CA ASN A 469 4.04 18.33 26.12
C ASN A 469 4.28 18.91 27.52
N TYR A 470 3.23 19.38 28.17
CA TYR A 470 3.29 19.88 29.53
C TYR A 470 2.30 19.13 30.43
N ASN A 471 2.84 18.49 31.47
CA ASN A 471 2.04 17.88 32.52
C ASN A 471 1.60 18.96 33.52
N LEU A 472 0.33 19.36 33.43
CA LEU A 472 -0.27 20.33 34.37
C LEU A 472 -0.23 19.80 35.82
N ASN A 473 -0.44 18.50 35.95
CA ASN A 473 -0.30 17.71 37.15
C ASN A 473 -0.15 16.22 36.80
N GLU A 474 -0.27 15.31 37.76
CA GLU A 474 -0.18 13.87 37.55
C GLU A 474 -1.29 13.31 36.67
N GLN A 475 -2.40 14.00 36.52
CA GLN A 475 -3.61 13.55 35.82
C GLN A 475 -3.80 14.23 34.47
N HIS A 476 -3.36 15.47 34.30
CA HIS A 476 -3.66 16.30 33.13
C HIS A 476 -2.39 16.67 32.37
N ASN A 477 -2.40 16.47 31.05
CA ASN A 477 -1.36 16.97 30.17
C ASN A 477 -1.95 17.60 28.91
N VAL A 478 -1.21 18.53 28.35
CA VAL A 478 -1.50 19.15 27.06
C VAL A 478 -0.28 19.06 26.16
N PHE A 479 -0.48 18.92 24.84
CA PHE A 479 0.61 18.95 23.91
C PHE A 479 0.27 19.76 22.66
N PHE A 480 1.33 20.22 22.00
CA PHE A 480 1.30 20.89 20.71
C PHE A 480 2.44 20.38 19.84
N ASN A 481 2.15 20.03 18.59
CA ASN A 481 3.15 19.65 17.57
C ASN A 481 2.92 20.45 16.31
N ALA A 482 4.01 20.81 15.65
CA ALA A 482 3.99 21.45 14.34
C ALA A 482 5.09 20.87 13.45
N GLY A 483 4.88 20.86 12.15
CA GLY A 483 5.89 20.39 11.23
C GLY A 483 5.67 20.86 9.80
N TYR A 484 6.77 20.88 9.07
CA TYR A 484 6.83 21.13 7.66
C TYR A 484 7.65 20.04 6.97
N ILE A 485 7.11 19.51 5.88
CA ILE A 485 7.73 18.47 5.07
C ILE A 485 7.80 18.96 3.62
N SER A 486 8.95 18.81 3.00
CA SER A 486 9.14 18.88 1.55
C SER A 486 9.74 17.57 1.08
N ARG A 487 9.02 16.83 0.25
CA ARG A 487 9.45 15.50 -0.21
C ARG A 487 9.46 15.40 -1.73
N ALA A 488 10.31 14.54 -2.26
CA ALA A 488 10.37 14.22 -3.69
C ALA A 488 9.01 13.76 -4.22
N PRO A 489 8.63 14.08 -5.47
CA PRO A 489 7.48 13.49 -6.12
C PRO A 489 7.67 11.97 -6.26
N LYS A 490 6.58 11.24 -6.47
CA LYS A 490 6.66 9.81 -6.76
C LYS A 490 7.41 9.54 -8.06
N PHE A 491 7.99 8.36 -8.21
CA PHE A 491 8.64 7.94 -9.45
C PHE A 491 7.62 7.94 -10.60
N ASN A 492 6.55 7.18 -10.46
CA ASN A 492 5.50 7.06 -11.45
C ASN A 492 4.51 8.23 -11.37
N TYR A 493 4.19 8.83 -12.51
CA TYR A 493 3.29 9.99 -12.63
C TYR A 493 3.70 11.20 -11.77
N GLY A 494 4.94 11.25 -11.37
CA GLY A 494 5.57 12.35 -10.65
C GLY A 494 6.84 12.75 -11.38
N ALA A 495 7.96 12.07 -11.12
CA ALA A 495 9.23 12.32 -11.77
C ALA A 495 9.23 11.92 -13.27
N PHE A 496 8.52 10.87 -13.63
CA PHE A 496 8.29 10.43 -15.01
C PHE A 496 6.85 10.69 -15.44
N LEU A 497 6.69 11.20 -16.66
CA LEU A 497 5.40 11.58 -17.21
C LEU A 497 4.51 10.37 -17.51
N SER A 498 5.09 9.34 -18.14
CA SER A 498 4.40 8.07 -18.42
C SER A 498 5.27 6.90 -17.99
N PRO A 499 4.88 6.15 -16.97
CA PRO A 499 5.73 5.09 -16.44
C PRO A 499 5.78 3.83 -17.31
N MET A 500 4.87 3.65 -18.27
CA MET A 500 4.76 2.39 -19.00
C MET A 500 5.53 2.38 -20.32
N ALA A 501 5.59 3.49 -21.03
CA ALA A 501 6.08 3.54 -22.40
C ALA A 501 7.11 4.64 -22.65
N SER A 502 7.59 5.34 -21.64
CA SER A 502 8.43 6.51 -21.87
C SER A 502 9.47 6.73 -20.77
N ASN A 503 10.71 7.04 -21.22
CA ASN A 503 11.79 7.55 -20.38
C ASN A 503 11.68 9.06 -20.12
N VAL A 504 10.62 9.72 -20.60
CA VAL A 504 10.45 11.15 -20.53
C VAL A 504 10.16 11.56 -19.08
N THR A 505 11.00 12.45 -18.56
CA THR A 505 10.81 13.06 -17.26
C THR A 505 9.68 14.09 -17.30
N ASN A 506 8.96 14.22 -16.18
CA ASN A 506 7.89 15.19 -16.06
C ASN A 506 8.46 16.61 -15.95
N PRO A 507 8.15 17.51 -16.91
CA PRO A 507 8.70 18.87 -16.90
C PRO A 507 8.18 19.74 -15.74
N ASP A 508 7.02 19.42 -15.17
CA ASP A 508 6.40 20.16 -14.06
C ASP A 508 6.62 19.50 -12.70
N ALA A 509 7.44 18.44 -12.64
CA ALA A 509 7.67 17.71 -11.40
C ALA A 509 8.36 18.59 -10.35
N LYS A 510 7.76 18.67 -9.18
CA LYS A 510 8.29 19.40 -8.02
C LYS A 510 7.96 18.66 -6.73
N ASN A 511 8.65 19.04 -5.67
CA ASN A 511 8.40 18.48 -4.35
C ASN A 511 6.97 18.77 -3.89
N GLU A 512 6.36 17.76 -3.30
CA GLU A 512 5.15 17.91 -2.50
C GLU A 512 5.50 18.49 -1.14
N LYS A 513 4.63 19.34 -0.59
CA LYS A 513 4.84 20.01 0.69
C LYS A 513 3.69 19.72 1.63
N VAL A 514 3.99 19.56 2.90
CA VAL A 514 2.99 19.32 3.94
C VAL A 514 3.26 20.22 5.11
N VAL A 515 2.22 20.93 5.56
CA VAL A 515 2.21 21.71 6.81
C VAL A 515 1.24 21.03 7.75
N SER A 516 1.65 20.73 8.98
CA SER A 516 0.78 20.07 9.95
C SER A 516 0.89 20.72 11.32
N LEU A 517 -0.27 20.86 11.95
CA LEU A 517 -0.43 21.34 13.34
C LEU A 517 -1.28 20.31 14.08
N GLU A 518 -0.92 20.04 15.33
CA GLU A 518 -1.66 19.14 16.19
C GLU A 518 -1.66 19.66 17.63
N VAL A 519 -2.82 19.60 18.27
CA VAL A 519 -3.00 19.92 19.70
C VAL A 519 -3.69 18.74 20.39
N GLY A 520 -3.34 18.48 21.62
CA GLY A 520 -3.94 17.37 22.34
C GLY A 520 -4.05 17.64 23.85
N TYR A 521 -4.96 16.90 24.45
CA TYR A 521 -5.20 16.87 25.88
C TYR A 521 -5.30 15.43 26.35
N GLY A 522 -4.60 15.09 27.43
CA GLY A 522 -4.65 13.79 28.07
C GLY A 522 -5.15 13.91 29.52
N TYR A 523 -6.02 12.98 29.89
CA TYR A 523 -6.47 12.79 31.25
C TYR A 523 -6.20 11.35 31.69
N ARG A 524 -5.55 11.18 32.84
CA ARG A 524 -5.14 9.87 33.34
C ARG A 524 -5.50 9.69 34.80
N LEU A 525 -6.23 8.63 35.06
CA LEU A 525 -6.44 8.03 36.39
C LEU A 525 -5.84 6.64 36.44
N LYS A 526 -5.80 5.99 37.58
CA LYS A 526 -5.31 4.59 37.70
C LYS A 526 -6.09 3.60 36.82
N TRP A 527 -7.38 3.87 36.61
CA TRP A 527 -8.31 3.00 35.91
C TRP A 527 -8.82 3.59 34.56
N LEU A 528 -8.49 4.83 34.24
CA LEU A 528 -9.02 5.56 33.08
C LEU A 528 -7.92 6.37 32.41
N THR A 529 -7.86 6.26 31.08
CA THR A 529 -7.06 7.13 30.22
C THR A 529 -7.96 7.70 29.14
N VAL A 530 -7.95 9.03 28.98
CA VAL A 530 -8.67 9.74 27.93
C VAL A 530 -7.69 10.62 27.17
N ASN A 531 -7.70 10.53 25.83
CA ASN A 531 -6.92 11.40 24.93
C ASN A 531 -7.86 12.06 23.95
N VAL A 532 -7.72 13.38 23.79
CA VAL A 532 -8.42 14.18 22.78
C VAL A 532 -7.39 14.91 21.96
N ASN A 533 -7.44 14.73 20.63
CA ASN A 533 -6.51 15.36 19.71
C ASN A 533 -7.28 16.12 18.64
N GLY A 534 -6.79 17.32 18.30
CA GLY A 534 -7.20 18.06 17.13
C GLY A 534 -6.03 18.19 16.15
N TYR A 535 -6.28 18.01 14.88
CA TYR A 535 -5.25 18.11 13.84
C TYR A 535 -5.70 18.96 12.66
N TRP A 536 -4.72 19.60 12.03
CA TRP A 536 -4.86 20.38 10.81
C TRP A 536 -3.64 20.11 9.94
N THR A 537 -3.84 19.49 8.78
CA THR A 537 -2.76 19.11 7.84
C THR A 537 -3.11 19.60 6.45
N LYS A 538 -2.27 20.45 5.89
CA LYS A 538 -2.39 20.96 4.53
C LYS A 538 -1.34 20.32 3.63
N TRP A 539 -1.79 19.70 2.56
CA TRP A 539 -0.95 19.11 1.53
C TRP A 539 -0.94 19.99 0.30
N LEU A 540 0.24 20.41 -0.13
CA LEU A 540 0.46 21.35 -1.21
C LEU A 540 1.23 20.69 -2.36
N ASP A 541 0.94 21.16 -3.59
CA ASP A 541 1.66 20.78 -4.79
C ASP A 541 1.68 19.27 -5.07
N LYS A 542 0.58 18.56 -4.75
CA LYS A 542 0.44 17.17 -5.15
C LYS A 542 0.49 17.09 -6.67
N THR A 543 1.38 16.25 -7.20
CA THR A 543 1.49 15.99 -8.63
C THR A 543 0.53 14.90 -9.05
N MET A 544 -0.27 15.16 -10.09
CA MET A 544 -1.19 14.19 -10.67
C MET A 544 -1.09 14.25 -12.18
N THR A 545 -0.65 13.16 -12.80
CA THR A 545 -0.63 13.03 -14.27
C THR A 545 -1.68 12.01 -14.69
N LYS A 546 -2.44 12.31 -15.73
CA LYS A 546 -3.47 11.44 -16.32
C LYS A 546 -3.24 11.31 -17.81
N SER A 547 -3.39 10.08 -18.33
CA SER A 547 -3.47 9.88 -19.78
C SER A 547 -4.82 10.36 -20.30
N SER A 548 -4.82 10.95 -21.48
CA SER A 548 -6.00 11.42 -22.21
C SER A 548 -5.77 11.22 -23.69
N THR A 549 -6.74 11.59 -24.49
CA THR A 549 -6.63 11.63 -25.94
C THR A 549 -6.99 13.01 -26.47
N LEU A 550 -6.30 13.45 -27.51
CA LEU A 550 -6.50 14.75 -28.14
C LEU A 550 -7.05 14.58 -29.55
N GLY A 551 -8.12 15.33 -29.86
CA GLY A 551 -8.72 15.41 -31.19
C GLY A 551 -9.48 14.18 -31.63
N THR A 552 -9.93 14.21 -32.90
CA THR A 552 -10.68 13.10 -33.52
C THR A 552 -9.79 11.90 -33.85
N SER A 553 -8.50 12.11 -33.97
CA SER A 553 -7.48 11.06 -34.22
C SER A 553 -7.13 10.25 -32.96
N GLN A 554 -7.70 10.58 -31.79
CA GLN A 554 -7.45 9.91 -30.51
C GLN A 554 -5.93 9.82 -30.18
N THR A 555 -5.16 10.85 -30.52
CA THR A 555 -3.73 10.89 -30.21
C THR A 555 -3.53 10.89 -28.70
N GLU A 556 -2.67 10.01 -28.20
CA GLU A 556 -2.35 9.94 -26.79
C GLU A 556 -1.73 11.25 -26.30
N ALA A 557 -2.25 11.75 -25.18
CA ALA A 557 -1.78 12.94 -24.52
C ALA A 557 -1.74 12.71 -22.99
N PHE A 558 -0.90 13.49 -22.31
CA PHE A 558 -0.81 13.48 -20.86
C PHE A 558 -1.24 14.82 -20.29
N VAL A 559 -2.16 14.77 -19.34
CA VAL A 559 -2.60 15.95 -18.59
C VAL A 559 -1.87 15.94 -17.24
N ASN A 560 -0.94 16.87 -17.08
CA ASN A 560 -0.17 17.03 -15.86
C ASN A 560 -0.80 18.13 -15.01
N MET A 561 -1.40 17.75 -13.87
CA MET A 561 -2.10 18.69 -12.99
C MET A 561 -1.15 19.26 -11.96
N THR A 562 -1.19 20.57 -11.81
CA THR A 562 -0.42 21.34 -10.82
C THR A 562 -1.35 22.07 -9.86
N GLY A 563 -0.82 22.46 -8.70
CA GLY A 563 -1.57 23.21 -7.68
C GLY A 563 -2.67 22.38 -7.00
N VAL A 564 -2.53 21.06 -7.00
CA VAL A 564 -3.47 20.16 -6.32
C VAL A 564 -3.17 20.16 -4.82
N ASN A 565 -4.02 20.85 -4.06
CA ASN A 565 -3.88 20.98 -2.61
C ASN A 565 -5.04 20.32 -1.90
N ALA A 566 -4.78 19.72 -0.73
CA ALA A 566 -5.80 19.12 0.11
C ALA A 566 -5.65 19.60 1.56
N LEU A 567 -6.78 19.74 2.27
CA LEU A 567 -6.83 20.05 3.68
C LEU A 567 -7.50 18.92 4.44
N HIS A 568 -6.76 18.33 5.36
CA HIS A 568 -7.24 17.30 6.29
C HIS A 568 -7.23 17.86 7.71
N LYS A 569 -8.40 18.00 8.30
CA LYS A 569 -8.55 18.45 9.69
C LYS A 569 -9.57 17.57 10.41
N GLY A 570 -9.44 17.49 11.71
CA GLY A 570 -10.37 16.68 12.49
C GLY A 570 -10.07 16.65 13.98
N VAL A 571 -10.92 15.92 14.69
CA VAL A 571 -10.83 15.67 16.14
C VAL A 571 -10.92 14.17 16.39
N GLU A 572 -10.11 13.68 17.31
CA GLU A 572 -10.04 12.28 17.70
C GLU A 572 -10.17 12.15 19.21
N LEU A 573 -10.97 11.17 19.66
CA LEU A 573 -11.12 10.79 21.06
C LEU A 573 -10.70 9.33 21.22
N GLU A 574 -9.90 9.04 22.23
CA GLU A 574 -9.55 7.68 22.63
C GLU A 574 -9.75 7.53 24.14
N VAL A 575 -10.44 6.45 24.54
CA VAL A 575 -10.71 6.13 25.93
C VAL A 575 -10.31 4.69 26.21
N LYS A 576 -9.55 4.48 27.29
CA LYS A 576 -9.23 3.17 27.84
C LYS A 576 -9.61 3.16 29.31
N ALA A 577 -10.38 2.17 29.75
CA ALA A 577 -10.83 2.07 31.12
C ALA A 577 -10.74 0.62 31.65
N ASN A 578 -10.24 0.47 32.86
CA ASN A 578 -10.21 -0.78 33.61
C ASN A 578 -10.92 -0.55 34.96
N PRO A 579 -12.26 -0.31 34.96
CA PRO A 579 -12.98 0.06 36.16
C PRO A 579 -12.97 -1.05 37.22
N PHE A 580 -12.86 -2.29 36.77
CA PHE A 580 -12.73 -3.48 37.59
C PHE A 580 -11.65 -4.39 37.06
N TYR A 581 -11.05 -5.22 37.94
CA TYR A 581 -9.99 -6.17 37.53
C TYR A 581 -10.45 -7.18 36.47
N TRP A 582 -11.75 -7.41 36.37
CA TRP A 582 -12.35 -8.35 35.42
C TRP A 582 -12.89 -7.68 34.15
N LEU A 583 -12.86 -6.34 34.02
CA LEU A 583 -13.45 -5.62 32.91
C LEU A 583 -12.46 -4.62 32.30
N ASP A 584 -12.15 -4.81 31.02
CA ASP A 584 -11.43 -3.84 30.20
C ASP A 584 -12.40 -3.24 29.18
N LEU A 585 -12.41 -1.92 29.07
CA LEU A 585 -13.20 -1.16 28.11
C LEU A 585 -12.27 -0.28 27.26
N ASN A 586 -12.56 -0.17 25.99
CA ASN A 586 -11.90 0.77 25.09
C ASN A 586 -12.91 1.38 24.14
N GLY A 587 -12.69 2.64 23.81
CA GLY A 587 -13.51 3.37 22.87
C GLY A 587 -12.68 4.35 22.07
N MET A 588 -13.08 4.60 20.83
CA MET A 588 -12.53 5.66 19.99
C MET A 588 -13.64 6.31 19.20
N PHE A 589 -13.43 7.58 18.89
CA PHE A 589 -14.24 8.35 17.97
C PHE A 589 -13.35 9.30 17.19
N SER A 590 -13.52 9.35 15.88
CA SER A 590 -12.80 10.25 15.00
C SER A 590 -13.75 10.95 14.04
N LEU A 591 -13.67 12.27 13.99
CA LEU A 591 -14.43 13.13 13.10
C LEU A 591 -13.48 13.94 12.23
N GLY A 592 -13.37 13.57 10.97
CA GLY A 592 -12.56 14.26 9.97
C GLY A 592 -13.40 15.18 9.08
N ASP A 593 -12.74 16.18 8.50
CA ASP A 593 -13.25 17.00 7.39
C ASP A 593 -12.10 17.16 6.40
N TRP A 594 -12.12 16.36 5.34
CA TRP A 594 -11.04 16.28 4.35
C TRP A 594 -11.57 16.72 2.99
N LYS A 595 -10.98 17.78 2.47
CA LYS A 595 -11.42 18.39 1.20
C LYS A 595 -10.22 18.83 0.37
N TRP A 596 -10.41 18.84 -0.93
CA TRP A 596 -9.54 19.54 -1.83
C TRP A 596 -9.64 21.05 -1.55
N ASP A 597 -8.49 21.74 -1.49
CA ASP A 597 -8.40 23.13 -1.01
C ASP A 597 -8.08 24.13 -2.13
N SER A 598 -7.91 23.64 -3.35
CA SER A 598 -7.66 24.49 -4.51
C SER A 598 -8.29 23.89 -5.78
N ASN A 599 -8.52 24.74 -6.76
CA ASN A 599 -8.71 24.32 -8.14
C ASN A 599 -7.35 23.94 -8.73
N ALA A 600 -7.36 23.08 -9.75
CA ALA A 600 -6.14 22.66 -10.42
C ALA A 600 -6.14 23.10 -11.89
N THR A 601 -4.94 23.25 -12.44
CA THR A 601 -4.71 23.45 -13.87
C THR A 601 -3.93 22.27 -14.40
N GLY A 602 -4.45 21.62 -15.44
CA GLY A 602 -3.76 20.58 -16.17
C GLY A 602 -3.07 21.13 -17.41
N TYR A 603 -1.80 20.84 -17.56
CA TYR A 603 -1.00 21.14 -18.75
C TYR A 603 -0.91 19.91 -19.63
N VAL A 604 -1.11 20.05 -20.94
CA VAL A 604 -1.21 18.95 -21.87
C VAL A 604 0.08 18.74 -22.64
N TYR A 605 0.60 17.51 -22.60
CA TYR A 605 1.85 17.10 -23.24
C TYR A 605 1.62 15.89 -24.15
N ASP A 606 2.49 15.73 -25.15
CA ASP A 606 2.60 14.49 -25.88
C ASP A 606 3.40 13.44 -25.08
N ASN A 607 3.54 12.24 -25.63
CA ASN A 607 4.31 11.14 -25.02
C ASN A 607 5.84 11.37 -25.00
N ASN A 608 6.34 12.45 -25.58
CA ASN A 608 7.74 12.90 -25.47
C ASN A 608 7.91 14.09 -24.53
N GLY A 609 6.88 14.48 -23.80
CA GLY A 609 6.92 15.63 -22.90
C GLY A 609 6.93 16.99 -23.60
N GLN A 610 6.55 17.04 -24.88
CA GLN A 610 6.44 18.28 -25.61
C GLN A 610 5.07 18.91 -25.31
N PRO A 611 5.01 20.22 -25.01
CA PRO A 611 3.74 20.91 -24.77
C PRO A 611 2.92 20.93 -26.07
N LEU A 612 1.62 20.65 -25.96
CA LEU A 612 0.72 20.61 -27.10
C LEU A 612 -0.16 21.86 -27.18
N THR A 613 -0.48 22.28 -28.41
CA THR A 613 -1.52 23.26 -28.69
C THR A 613 -2.89 22.57 -28.75
N LYS A 614 -3.96 23.37 -28.85
CA LYS A 614 -5.34 22.87 -29.00
C LYS A 614 -5.53 21.97 -30.24
N ASP A 615 -4.78 22.24 -31.31
CA ASP A 615 -4.84 21.51 -32.55
C ASP A 615 -3.87 20.32 -32.62
N GLY A 616 -3.17 20.04 -31.52
CA GLY A 616 -2.25 18.91 -31.38
C GLY A 616 -0.85 19.16 -31.97
N ALA A 617 -0.53 20.39 -32.37
CA ALA A 617 0.82 20.78 -32.73
C ALA A 617 1.68 21.04 -31.47
N ILE A 618 2.99 21.10 -31.62
CA ILE A 618 3.89 21.46 -30.53
C ILE A 618 3.72 22.96 -30.24
N ALA A 619 3.47 23.30 -28.99
CA ALA A 619 3.33 24.67 -28.52
C ALA A 619 4.70 25.38 -28.50
N SER A 620 4.69 26.72 -28.49
CA SER A 620 5.90 27.54 -28.49
C SER A 620 6.76 27.36 -27.24
N GLY A 621 6.19 26.84 -26.16
CA GLY A 621 6.91 26.54 -24.92
C GLY A 621 5.98 26.05 -23.80
N ILE A 622 6.57 25.52 -22.75
CA ILE A 622 5.85 25.12 -21.54
C ILE A 622 5.28 26.37 -20.86
N GLY A 623 3.96 26.38 -20.63
CA GLY A 623 3.26 27.51 -20.03
C GLY A 623 3.09 28.72 -20.95
N ALA A 624 3.45 28.57 -22.24
CA ALA A 624 3.20 29.61 -23.23
C ALA A 624 1.70 29.81 -23.48
N ALA A 625 1.35 30.94 -24.13
CA ALA A 625 -0.06 31.29 -24.38
C ALA A 625 -0.80 30.26 -25.28
N ASP A 626 -0.07 29.59 -26.15
CA ASP A 626 -0.57 28.55 -27.04
C ASP A 626 -0.49 27.13 -26.44
N HIS A 627 0.09 26.97 -25.23
CA HIS A 627 0.13 25.68 -24.53
C HIS A 627 -1.28 25.31 -24.04
N LEU A 628 -1.80 24.19 -24.51
CA LEU A 628 -3.12 23.69 -24.13
C LEU A 628 -3.19 23.42 -22.62
N THR A 629 -4.16 24.02 -21.96
CA THR A 629 -4.45 23.83 -20.57
C THR A 629 -5.88 23.36 -20.34
N THR A 630 -6.12 22.75 -19.20
CA THR A 630 -7.43 22.27 -18.78
C THR A 630 -7.66 22.67 -17.32
N GLY A 631 -8.72 23.41 -17.05
CA GLY A 631 -9.10 23.79 -15.70
C GLY A 631 -9.90 22.68 -15.01
N ILE A 632 -9.70 22.52 -13.70
CA ILE A 632 -10.42 21.54 -12.88
C ILE A 632 -10.85 22.21 -11.58
N ASN A 633 -12.17 22.34 -11.39
CA ASN A 633 -12.76 22.90 -10.18
C ASN A 633 -12.85 21.84 -9.10
N LEU A 634 -11.83 21.73 -8.26
CA LEU A 634 -11.73 20.79 -7.16
C LEU A 634 -12.01 21.40 -5.79
N LYS A 635 -11.86 22.72 -5.64
CA LYS A 635 -11.96 23.37 -4.33
C LYS A 635 -13.27 23.07 -3.62
N GLY A 636 -13.18 22.55 -2.40
CA GLY A 636 -14.32 22.18 -1.57
C GLY A 636 -14.87 20.78 -1.79
N VAL A 637 -14.42 20.06 -2.83
CA VAL A 637 -14.80 18.66 -3.09
C VAL A 637 -14.17 17.77 -2.02
N ARG A 638 -14.94 16.82 -1.50
CA ARG A 638 -14.47 15.90 -0.47
C ARG A 638 -13.43 14.91 -1.00
N VAL A 639 -12.41 14.66 -0.20
CA VAL A 639 -11.45 13.58 -0.45
C VAL A 639 -12.13 12.26 -0.16
N GLY A 640 -12.17 11.38 -1.17
CA GLY A 640 -12.78 10.06 -1.07
C GLY A 640 -11.78 8.96 -0.73
N GLY A 641 -12.32 7.73 -0.60
CA GLY A 641 -11.56 6.50 -0.39
C GLY A 641 -11.47 6.05 1.07
N SER A 642 -11.77 6.91 2.03
CA SER A 642 -11.70 6.61 3.46
C SER A 642 -12.83 7.28 4.23
N ALA A 643 -13.36 6.60 5.25
CA ALA A 643 -14.40 7.13 6.10
C ALA A 643 -13.90 8.34 6.91
N GLN A 644 -14.61 9.46 6.84
CA GLN A 644 -14.30 10.69 7.58
C GLN A 644 -14.81 10.64 9.02
N THR A 645 -15.72 9.73 9.33
CA THR A 645 -16.17 9.42 10.67
C THR A 645 -15.91 7.95 10.96
N THR A 646 -15.17 7.68 12.03
CA THR A 646 -14.95 6.32 12.52
C THR A 646 -15.22 6.26 14.00
N ALA A 647 -15.77 5.15 14.49
CA ALA A 647 -15.96 4.89 15.89
C ALA A 647 -15.72 3.41 16.19
N ALA A 648 -15.28 3.11 17.39
CA ALA A 648 -15.16 1.74 17.88
C ALA A 648 -15.40 1.71 19.39
N LEU A 649 -16.05 0.64 19.86
CA LEU A 649 -16.20 0.32 21.27
C LEU A 649 -15.82 -1.13 21.47
N GLY A 650 -15.00 -1.41 22.47
CA GLY A 650 -14.58 -2.75 22.82
C GLY A 650 -14.76 -3.01 24.31
N ALA A 651 -15.16 -4.24 24.63
CA ALA A 651 -15.25 -4.74 26.01
C ALA A 651 -14.62 -6.11 26.11
N THR A 652 -13.83 -6.35 27.13
CA THR A 652 -13.28 -7.66 27.46
C THR A 652 -13.60 -8.00 28.90
N VAL A 653 -14.30 -9.12 29.12
CA VAL A 653 -14.62 -9.67 30.43
C VAL A 653 -13.66 -10.81 30.73
N LYS A 654 -13.03 -10.78 31.90
CA LYS A 654 -12.10 -11.79 32.41
C LYS A 654 -12.79 -12.58 33.51
N ILE A 655 -12.95 -13.88 33.31
CA ILE A 655 -13.53 -14.80 34.29
C ILE A 655 -12.38 -15.68 34.80
N GLY A 656 -11.98 -15.42 36.04
CA GLY A 656 -10.74 -16.01 36.55
C GLY A 656 -9.50 -15.56 35.78
N LYS A 657 -8.50 -16.44 35.71
CA LYS A 657 -7.29 -16.25 34.90
C LYS A 657 -7.37 -16.94 33.56
N GLU A 658 -8.36 -17.79 33.38
CA GLU A 658 -8.47 -18.75 32.31
C GLU A 658 -9.34 -18.26 31.16
N ILE A 659 -10.48 -17.62 31.43
CA ILE A 659 -11.47 -17.28 30.41
C ILE A 659 -11.46 -15.78 30.11
N ARG A 660 -11.50 -15.46 28.83
CA ARG A 660 -11.71 -14.10 28.31
C ARG A 660 -12.82 -14.12 27.26
N LEU A 661 -13.76 -13.19 27.41
CA LEU A 661 -14.84 -12.94 26.48
C LEU A 661 -14.73 -11.49 25.98
N GLY A 662 -14.72 -11.28 24.70
CA GLY A 662 -14.61 -9.97 24.09
C GLY A 662 -15.73 -9.69 23.09
N ALA A 663 -16.11 -8.42 23.00
CA ALA A 663 -16.98 -7.91 21.97
C ALA A 663 -16.42 -6.55 21.49
N ASP A 664 -16.38 -6.36 20.19
CA ASP A 664 -15.87 -5.14 19.56
C ASP A 664 -16.90 -4.67 18.52
N TRP A 665 -17.36 -3.42 18.66
CA TRP A 665 -18.18 -2.73 17.69
C TRP A 665 -17.36 -1.73 16.91
N THR A 666 -17.53 -1.67 15.59
CA THR A 666 -16.86 -0.73 14.70
C THR A 666 -17.88 -0.04 13.80
N PHE A 667 -17.72 1.25 13.60
CA PHE A 667 -18.57 2.07 12.76
C PHE A 667 -17.75 2.89 11.77
N TYR A 668 -18.20 2.91 10.51
CA TYR A 668 -17.70 3.78 9.44
C TYR A 668 -18.84 4.62 8.88
N GLY A 669 -18.68 5.93 8.92
CA GLY A 669 -19.63 6.87 8.36
C GLY A 669 -18.95 7.98 7.57
N ARG A 670 -19.72 8.74 6.82
CA ARG A 670 -19.20 9.78 5.91
C ARG A 670 -18.05 9.27 5.05
N ASN A 671 -18.20 8.05 4.56
CA ASN A 671 -17.28 7.42 3.61
C ASN A 671 -17.71 7.84 2.22
N TYR A 672 -16.82 8.53 1.50
CA TYR A 672 -17.07 9.00 0.14
C TYR A 672 -16.33 8.11 -0.85
N ALA A 673 -16.96 7.85 -1.99
CA ALA A 673 -16.36 7.09 -3.08
C ALA A 673 -15.02 7.71 -3.48
N TYR A 674 -14.06 6.85 -3.85
CA TYR A 674 -12.81 7.31 -4.39
C TYR A 674 -13.05 8.09 -5.67
N TYR A 675 -12.50 9.27 -5.76
CA TYR A 675 -12.59 10.12 -6.91
C TYR A 675 -11.39 9.91 -7.83
N SER A 676 -11.62 9.38 -9.01
CA SER A 676 -10.62 9.30 -10.05
C SER A 676 -11.01 10.21 -11.19
N LEU A 677 -10.25 11.28 -11.39
CA LEU A 677 -10.27 11.99 -12.67
C LEU A 677 -9.74 11.02 -13.73
N SER A 678 -10.64 10.48 -14.53
CA SER A 678 -10.26 9.74 -15.73
C SER A 678 -9.83 10.75 -16.79
N GLY A 679 -8.66 10.58 -17.37
CA GLY A 679 -8.21 11.44 -18.47
C GLY A 679 -9.17 11.43 -19.67
N SER A 680 -9.87 10.31 -19.91
CA SER A 680 -10.88 10.18 -20.95
C SER A 680 -12.14 11.02 -20.71
N ASN A 681 -12.38 11.44 -19.47
CA ASN A 681 -13.54 12.26 -19.09
C ASN A 681 -13.19 13.75 -18.97
N LEU A 682 -11.92 14.11 -19.11
CA LEU A 682 -11.49 15.51 -19.11
C LEU A 682 -11.73 16.14 -20.47
N SER A 683 -12.52 17.22 -20.50
CA SER A 683 -12.65 18.07 -21.66
C SER A 683 -11.44 18.99 -21.75
N LEU A 684 -10.50 18.66 -22.63
CA LEU A 684 -9.27 19.44 -22.82
C LEU A 684 -9.59 20.85 -23.35
N GLY A 685 -8.89 21.85 -22.86
CA GLY A 685 -9.10 23.25 -23.22
C GLY A 685 -10.33 23.92 -22.60
N LYS A 686 -10.99 23.24 -21.64
CA LYS A 686 -12.16 23.77 -20.92
C LYS A 686 -11.94 23.64 -19.42
N THR A 687 -12.81 24.31 -18.66
CA THR A 687 -12.89 24.09 -17.21
C THR A 687 -13.85 22.95 -16.93
N ASN A 688 -13.35 21.90 -16.27
CA ASN A 688 -14.13 20.75 -15.85
C ASN A 688 -14.62 20.98 -14.41
N THR A 689 -15.91 20.78 -14.20
CA THR A 689 -16.50 20.85 -12.86
C THR A 689 -16.60 19.46 -12.28
N VAL A 690 -16.08 19.31 -11.07
CA VAL A 690 -16.11 18.09 -10.29
C VAL A 690 -17.20 18.23 -9.23
N VAL A 691 -18.09 17.24 -9.13
CA VAL A 691 -19.08 17.17 -8.07
C VAL A 691 -18.56 16.34 -6.91
N ASP A 692 -19.12 16.53 -5.71
CA ASP A 692 -18.80 15.70 -4.55
C ASP A 692 -19.00 14.22 -4.88
N PRO A 693 -18.06 13.33 -4.48
CA PRO A 693 -18.20 11.91 -4.71
C PRO A 693 -19.39 11.34 -3.95
N TRP A 694 -19.92 10.24 -4.47
CA TRP A 694 -21.04 9.55 -3.84
C TRP A 694 -20.70 9.15 -2.40
N LYS A 695 -21.64 9.45 -1.49
CA LYS A 695 -21.52 9.06 -0.09
C LYS A 695 -21.97 7.62 0.07
N ILE A 696 -21.02 6.75 0.42
CA ILE A 696 -21.27 5.34 0.71
C ILE A 696 -22.15 5.26 1.97
N PRO A 697 -23.19 4.38 2.01
CA PRO A 697 -23.94 4.13 3.22
C PRO A 697 -23.03 3.78 4.41
N SER A 698 -23.39 4.26 5.58
CA SER A 698 -22.63 3.95 6.80
C SER A 698 -22.66 2.46 7.10
N ALA A 699 -21.57 1.94 7.65
CA ALA A 699 -21.42 0.54 8.02
C ALA A 699 -21.19 0.40 9.52
N SER A 700 -21.79 -0.62 10.11
CA SER A 700 -21.63 -0.98 11.52
C SER A 700 -21.43 -2.48 11.64
N GLN A 701 -20.44 -2.90 12.40
CA GLN A 701 -20.02 -4.29 12.51
C GLN A 701 -19.76 -4.65 13.98
N VAL A 702 -20.14 -5.85 14.38
CA VAL A 702 -19.86 -6.38 15.71
C VAL A 702 -19.08 -7.68 15.56
N ASP A 703 -17.93 -7.74 16.22
CA ASP A 703 -17.08 -8.92 16.32
C ASP A 703 -17.12 -9.44 17.77
N VAL A 704 -17.13 -10.76 17.96
CA VAL A 704 -17.03 -11.36 19.27
C VAL A 704 -15.91 -12.39 19.29
N ASN A 705 -15.30 -12.55 20.46
CA ASN A 705 -14.23 -13.52 20.66
C ASN A 705 -14.30 -14.14 22.05
N ALA A 706 -13.80 -15.38 22.15
CA ALA A 706 -13.68 -16.08 23.41
C ALA A 706 -12.35 -16.85 23.43
N SER A 707 -11.70 -16.90 24.57
CA SER A 707 -10.52 -17.74 24.78
C SER A 707 -10.56 -18.42 26.14
N TYR A 708 -10.02 -19.64 26.16
CA TYR A 708 -9.89 -20.46 27.36
C TYR A 708 -8.48 -21.03 27.47
N LYS A 709 -7.82 -20.70 28.58
CA LYS A 709 -6.47 -21.19 28.91
C LYS A 709 -6.56 -22.38 29.85
N PHE A 710 -5.85 -23.45 29.54
CA PHE A 710 -5.83 -24.67 30.31
C PHE A 710 -4.48 -25.37 30.20
N LYS A 711 -4.31 -26.45 30.95
CA LYS A 711 -3.14 -27.34 30.85
C LYS A 711 -3.56 -28.72 30.42
N ILE A 712 -2.84 -29.29 29.46
CA ILE A 712 -2.98 -30.69 29.05
C ILE A 712 -1.59 -31.33 28.97
N ALA A 713 -1.42 -32.47 29.59
CA ALA A 713 -0.13 -33.17 29.65
C ALA A 713 1.06 -32.29 30.08
N GLY A 714 0.83 -31.32 30.96
CA GLY A 714 1.85 -30.37 31.43
C GLY A 714 2.10 -29.16 30.49
N LEU A 715 1.47 -29.15 29.32
CA LEU A 715 1.58 -28.04 28.34
C LEU A 715 0.53 -26.96 28.61
N ASN A 716 0.96 -25.70 28.57
CA ASN A 716 0.04 -24.57 28.57
C ASN A 716 -0.65 -24.50 27.22
N SER A 717 -1.97 -24.56 27.22
CA SER A 717 -2.80 -24.60 26.02
C SER A 717 -3.83 -23.50 26.05
N THR A 718 -4.21 -22.98 24.88
CA THR A 718 -5.29 -22.02 24.71
C THR A 718 -6.16 -22.47 23.54
N ILE A 719 -7.47 -22.49 23.74
CA ILE A 719 -8.45 -22.57 22.66
C ILE A 719 -9.11 -21.21 22.53
N SER A 720 -9.27 -20.74 21.29
CA SER A 720 -9.95 -19.48 21.01
C SER A 720 -10.94 -19.63 19.85
N ALA A 721 -12.00 -18.83 19.89
CA ALA A 721 -12.98 -18.72 18.83
C ALA A 721 -13.27 -17.25 18.56
N ASN A 722 -13.36 -16.88 17.29
CA ASN A 722 -13.68 -15.52 16.83
C ASN A 722 -14.84 -15.60 15.84
N VAL A 723 -15.82 -14.71 16.00
CA VAL A 723 -16.89 -14.50 15.01
C VAL A 723 -16.83 -13.03 14.61
N ASN A 724 -16.34 -12.78 13.41
CA ASN A 724 -16.33 -11.44 12.83
C ASN A 724 -17.67 -11.20 12.14
N ASN A 725 -18.18 -9.95 12.23
CA ASN A 725 -19.46 -9.58 11.64
C ASN A 725 -20.60 -10.49 12.11
N LEU A 726 -20.80 -10.55 13.42
CA LEU A 726 -21.76 -11.44 14.09
C LEU A 726 -23.19 -11.39 13.50
N PHE A 727 -23.59 -10.23 13.00
CA PHE A 727 -24.94 -10.02 12.45
C PHE A 727 -25.01 -10.15 10.92
N ASP A 728 -23.95 -10.64 10.27
CA ASP A 728 -23.84 -10.79 8.82
C ASP A 728 -24.25 -9.51 8.07
N TYR A 729 -23.84 -8.36 8.57
CA TYR A 729 -24.17 -7.07 7.97
C TYR A 729 -23.42 -6.88 6.66
N GLN A 730 -24.14 -6.75 5.57
CA GLN A 730 -23.56 -6.50 4.25
C GLN A 730 -23.37 -5.01 4.02
N TYR A 731 -22.18 -4.62 3.62
CA TYR A 731 -21.83 -3.22 3.38
C TYR A 731 -20.86 -3.06 2.21
N LEU A 732 -20.78 -1.84 1.73
CA LEU A 732 -19.81 -1.45 0.72
C LEU A 732 -18.57 -0.92 1.42
N GLY A 733 -17.47 -1.65 1.31
CA GLY A 733 -16.18 -1.23 1.89
C GLY A 733 -15.57 -0.07 1.13
N LYS A 734 -15.71 -0.09 -0.21
CA LYS A 734 -15.14 0.90 -1.12
C LYS A 734 -16.01 1.08 -2.34
N ALA A 735 -16.03 2.28 -2.86
CA ALA A 735 -16.62 2.60 -4.15
C ALA A 735 -15.79 3.65 -4.86
N TRP A 736 -15.85 3.68 -6.18
CA TRP A 736 -15.32 4.80 -6.94
C TRP A 736 -16.44 5.45 -7.75
N ASN A 737 -16.30 6.74 -7.97
CA ASN A 737 -17.21 7.53 -8.75
C ASN A 737 -16.51 7.91 -10.06
N PRO A 738 -16.82 7.26 -11.20
CA PRO A 738 -16.28 7.67 -12.48
C PRO A 738 -16.91 9.00 -12.88
N GLN A 739 -16.11 10.00 -13.10
CA GLN A 739 -16.53 11.31 -13.64
C GLN A 739 -15.77 11.62 -14.89
#